data_c11bdced0927ba0089f18769a16c6515
#
_entry.id   c11bdced0927ba0089f18769a16c6515
#
_cell.length_a   1.000
_cell.length_b   1.000
_cell.length_c   1.000
_cell.angle_alpha   90.00
_cell.angle_beta   90.00
_cell.angle_gamma   90.00
#
_symmetry.space_group_name_H-M   'P 1'
#
loop_
_entity.id
_entity.type
_entity.pdbx_description
1 polymer ?
#
loop_
_entity_poly.entity_id
_entity_poly.type
_entity_poly.pdbx_seq_one_letter_code
_entity_poly.pdbx_strand_id
1 'polypeptide(L)'
;PADEEAKSFWLEYLPEDHILYGNKKDNFWEMGDTGPCGPCSEIHIDLRSDARKAEVPGRDLVNMDHPEVIEIWNNVFIQFNRKADGSLEKLKASHVDTGMGFERLCMVLQGKTVTYDTDVFTPIIRKIEELTGKKYGGSFTPDAKSDMAMRVVADHLRAVAFTIADGQLPSNTGAGYVIRRILRRAVRYYYSFLDVNAPMIHQLLPVMVAEMGNFFPELKAQQGQIAKIIEAEEKTFLNTLEKGISRFESIEPKDGVIQGEDAFSLYDTYGFPIDLTRLMAEERDLKVDEAGFEAALAAQKARARADAHKKVGDWHIVRDGEEVEFVGYDHLMVEGAHVLKYRTVDIKQKKQFQVVLNRTPFYAESGGQAGDTGLLFFGEEKVPVIDTQKENELIIHIVKAFPENIEAPVRAEVNTVRRQATASNHSAVHLMHAALHEILGEHALQKGQNVDDKRLRFDFSHFQSMTAGEVQQVEDRVNAQIRRNIQLEEEREVPIEEAKASGALMLFGEKYGENVRIITFDRDFSRELCGGTHVAATGEIGLFKILSESAVAAGVRRIEAVTADHAATYIQKELDALQDVRQLLKSPKDVAKSVAALQDENKALKKEVERLRTEQANALKGGLKEKVETIGEVNFLSAKLPLDDANAIKTLAYQLEEELGNAFIIFGAVANGKPQLTIVISKSLTESHGLHAGNMIRELAKAIKGGGGGQPFFASAGGKDANGLDKALANARDLVLG
;
A
#
# COMPACT_ATOMS: atom_id res chain seq x y z
N PRO A 1 17.61 -39.30 22.37
CA PRO A 1 18.56 -40.41 22.40
C PRO A 1 19.90 -39.88 22.88
N ALA A 2 20.63 -40.67 23.67
CA ALA A 2 21.93 -40.28 24.16
C ALA A 2 22.91 -40.24 22.98
N ASP A 3 23.59 -39.10 22.79
CA ASP A 3 24.69 -38.94 21.86
C ASP A 3 26.00 -39.10 22.63
N GLU A 4 26.44 -40.36 22.73
CA GLU A 4 27.65 -40.70 23.50
C GLU A 4 28.91 -40.13 22.88
N GLU A 5 28.95 -39.92 21.57
CA GLU A 5 30.05 -39.32 20.85
C GLU A 5 30.22 -37.86 21.25
N ALA A 6 29.10 -37.09 21.15
CA ALA A 6 29.10 -35.69 21.59
C ALA A 6 29.44 -35.54 23.08
N LYS A 7 28.89 -36.41 23.94
CA LYS A 7 29.23 -36.45 25.37
C LYS A 7 30.74 -36.66 25.59
N SER A 8 31.35 -37.59 24.83
CA SER A 8 32.77 -37.87 24.97
C SER A 8 33.65 -36.66 24.66
N PHE A 9 33.27 -35.84 23.66
CA PHE A 9 34.00 -34.61 23.38
C PHE A 9 33.84 -33.55 24.47
N TRP A 10 32.62 -33.42 25.03
CA TRP A 10 32.40 -32.46 26.11
C TRP A 10 33.13 -32.82 27.40
N LEU A 11 33.33 -34.12 27.69
CA LEU A 11 34.12 -34.59 28.86
C LEU A 11 35.56 -34.18 28.83
N GLU A 12 36.12 -33.79 27.67
CA GLU A 12 37.44 -33.21 27.57
C GLU A 12 37.53 -31.80 28.17
N TYR A 13 36.40 -31.08 28.25
CA TYR A 13 36.35 -29.68 28.67
C TYR A 13 35.58 -29.44 29.96
N LEU A 14 34.62 -30.33 30.30
CA LEU A 14 33.70 -30.13 31.41
C LEU A 14 33.62 -31.38 32.30
N PRO A 15 33.43 -31.21 33.63
CA PRO A 15 33.12 -32.33 34.53
C PRO A 15 31.80 -33.02 34.12
N GLU A 16 31.66 -34.31 34.40
CA GLU A 16 30.52 -35.10 34.00
C GLU A 16 29.21 -34.58 34.57
N ASP A 17 29.19 -34.00 35.75
CA ASP A 17 28.01 -33.44 36.40
C ASP A 17 27.55 -32.12 35.74
N HIS A 18 28.32 -31.53 34.84
CA HIS A 18 27.91 -30.40 34.01
C HIS A 18 27.40 -30.80 32.64
N ILE A 19 27.36 -32.09 32.31
CA ILE A 19 26.86 -32.60 31.03
C ILE A 19 25.52 -33.29 31.27
N LEU A 20 24.45 -32.74 30.66
CA LEU A 20 23.13 -33.21 30.81
C LEU A 20 22.61 -33.83 29.52
N TYR A 21 21.84 -34.91 29.62
CA TYR A 21 21.11 -35.43 28.46
C TYR A 21 19.81 -34.67 28.29
N GLY A 22 19.60 -34.08 27.12
CA GLY A 22 18.36 -33.44 26.72
C GLY A 22 17.33 -34.43 26.15
N ASN A 23 16.11 -33.97 26.01
CA ASN A 23 15.05 -34.70 25.36
C ASN A 23 14.94 -34.32 23.85
N LYS A 24 14.10 -35.06 23.11
CA LYS A 24 13.94 -34.79 21.67
C LYS A 24 13.39 -33.40 21.37
N LYS A 25 12.54 -32.85 22.25
CA LYS A 25 11.92 -31.53 22.04
C LYS A 25 12.98 -30.42 22.06
N ASP A 26 13.93 -30.51 22.97
CA ASP A 26 14.91 -29.46 23.22
C ASP A 26 16.19 -29.68 22.39
N ASN A 27 16.64 -30.95 22.23
CA ASN A 27 17.94 -31.29 21.64
C ASN A 27 17.86 -32.13 20.37
N PHE A 28 16.86 -31.88 19.51
CA PHE A 28 16.80 -32.45 18.17
C PHE A 28 16.24 -31.43 17.19
N TRP A 29 17.12 -30.89 16.34
CA TRP A 29 16.75 -29.90 15.35
C TRP A 29 16.16 -30.51 14.09
N GLU A 30 15.10 -29.91 13.58
CA GLU A 30 14.42 -30.32 12.36
C GLU A 30 14.16 -29.07 11.50
N MET A 31 14.52 -29.11 10.20
CA MET A 31 14.29 -28.00 9.28
C MET A 31 12.79 -27.73 9.05
N GLY A 32 11.97 -28.77 9.20
CA GLY A 32 10.51 -28.73 9.03
C GLY A 32 9.94 -30.16 9.07
N ASP A 33 8.74 -30.33 8.50
CA ASP A 33 8.10 -31.65 8.41
C ASP A 33 8.92 -32.64 7.57
N THR A 34 9.74 -32.16 6.65
CA THR A 34 10.68 -32.94 5.84
C THR A 34 11.99 -32.14 5.68
N GLY A 35 13.09 -32.86 5.46
CA GLY A 35 14.40 -32.26 5.20
C GLY A 35 15.49 -32.63 6.20
N PRO A 36 16.63 -31.95 6.19
CA PRO A 36 17.75 -32.19 7.10
C PRO A 36 17.35 -32.09 8.57
N CYS A 37 17.89 -32.98 9.40
CA CYS A 37 17.63 -32.97 10.84
C CYS A 37 18.75 -33.74 11.60
N GLY A 38 18.82 -33.51 12.90
CA GLY A 38 19.79 -34.20 13.73
C GLY A 38 19.79 -33.75 15.20
N PRO A 39 20.53 -34.45 16.07
CA PRO A 39 20.66 -34.09 17.46
C PRO A 39 21.45 -32.78 17.63
N CYS A 40 21.27 -32.10 18.78
CA CYS A 40 21.97 -30.88 19.15
C CYS A 40 22.75 -31.03 20.44
N SER A 41 23.80 -30.24 20.59
CA SER A 41 24.45 -29.92 21.86
C SER A 41 24.33 -28.43 22.13
N GLU A 42 23.90 -28.05 23.32
CA GLU A 42 23.71 -26.67 23.73
C GLU A 42 24.69 -26.31 24.88
N ILE A 43 25.15 -25.06 24.88
CA ILE A 43 25.90 -24.50 26.01
C ILE A 43 24.97 -23.54 26.73
N HIS A 44 24.72 -23.84 28.01
CA HIS A 44 23.97 -23.00 28.92
C HIS A 44 24.91 -22.35 29.94
N ILE A 45 24.54 -21.16 30.39
CA ILE A 45 25.26 -20.46 31.46
C ILE A 45 24.28 -20.06 32.57
N ASP A 46 24.76 -20.21 33.81
CA ASP A 46 24.07 -19.74 35.01
C ASP A 46 24.64 -18.39 35.47
N LEU A 47 23.87 -17.33 35.30
CA LEU A 47 24.23 -15.95 35.63
C LEU A 47 23.87 -15.55 37.07
N ARG A 48 23.27 -16.45 37.85
CA ARG A 48 22.86 -16.18 39.21
C ARG A 48 24.06 -16.00 40.14
N SER A 49 23.83 -15.33 41.28
CA SER A 49 24.86 -15.24 42.33
C SER A 49 25.21 -16.59 42.92
N ASP A 50 26.41 -16.74 43.45
CA ASP A 50 26.90 -18.00 44.06
C ASP A 50 25.99 -18.47 45.22
N ALA A 51 25.41 -17.54 45.99
CA ALA A 51 24.44 -17.89 47.02
C ALA A 51 23.21 -18.61 46.45
N ARG A 52 22.64 -18.08 45.35
CA ARG A 52 21.47 -18.70 44.67
C ARG A 52 21.83 -20.01 43.96
N LYS A 53 23.09 -20.13 43.47
CA LYS A 53 23.56 -21.39 42.88
C LYS A 53 23.70 -22.49 43.95
N ALA A 54 24.08 -22.09 45.17
CA ALA A 54 24.16 -23.02 46.30
C ALA A 54 22.79 -23.52 46.80
N GLU A 55 21.76 -22.71 46.65
CA GLU A 55 20.37 -23.10 47.01
C GLU A 55 19.76 -24.11 46.02
N VAL A 56 19.90 -23.82 44.72
CA VAL A 56 19.43 -24.68 43.63
C VAL A 56 20.54 -24.76 42.58
N PRO A 57 21.05 -25.95 42.30
CA PRO A 57 22.10 -26.14 41.28
C PRO A 57 21.60 -25.69 39.89
N GLY A 58 22.46 -25.01 39.10
CA GLY A 58 22.12 -24.52 37.77
C GLY A 58 21.62 -25.62 36.81
N ARG A 59 22.21 -26.82 36.92
CA ARG A 59 21.83 -28.01 36.17
C ARG A 59 20.33 -28.37 36.25
N ASP A 60 19.67 -28.09 37.39
CA ASP A 60 18.26 -28.40 37.63
C ASP A 60 17.33 -27.34 37.00
N LEU A 61 17.89 -26.25 36.48
CA LEU A 61 17.20 -25.13 35.87
C LEU A 61 17.43 -25.02 34.34
N VAL A 62 18.27 -25.88 33.78
CA VAL A 62 18.50 -25.94 32.33
C VAL A 62 17.19 -26.34 31.62
N ASN A 63 16.79 -25.59 30.58
CA ASN A 63 15.53 -25.77 29.82
C ASN A 63 14.24 -25.70 30.66
N MET A 64 14.29 -24.96 31.79
CA MET A 64 13.16 -24.71 32.69
C MET A 64 12.67 -23.25 32.59
N ASP A 65 12.92 -22.57 31.50
CA ASP A 65 12.56 -21.16 31.25
C ASP A 65 13.05 -20.18 32.35
N HIS A 66 14.16 -20.51 33.02
CA HIS A 66 14.71 -19.64 34.05
C HIS A 66 15.46 -18.44 33.43
N PRO A 67 15.12 -17.17 33.79
CA PRO A 67 15.63 -15.97 33.11
C PRO A 67 17.14 -15.75 33.24
N GLU A 68 17.80 -16.38 34.21
CA GLU A 68 19.26 -16.26 34.45
C GLU A 68 20.03 -17.57 34.20
N VAL A 69 19.36 -18.65 33.74
CA VAL A 69 20.02 -19.90 33.30
C VAL A 69 19.66 -20.09 31.84
N ILE A 70 20.51 -19.61 30.98
CA ILE A 70 20.19 -19.37 29.57
C ILE A 70 21.11 -20.13 28.62
N GLU A 71 20.56 -20.58 27.52
CA GLU A 71 21.31 -21.07 26.36
C GLU A 71 22.04 -19.90 25.68
N ILE A 72 23.31 -20.08 25.37
CA ILE A 72 24.12 -19.10 24.62
C ILE A 72 24.58 -19.65 23.28
N TRP A 73 24.66 -20.96 23.10
CA TRP A 73 25.19 -21.57 21.89
C TRP A 73 24.51 -22.92 21.62
N ASN A 74 24.04 -23.13 20.40
CA ASN A 74 23.50 -24.41 19.93
C ASN A 74 24.36 -24.96 18.79
N ASN A 75 24.79 -26.23 18.91
CA ASN A 75 25.52 -26.96 17.89
C ASN A 75 24.64 -28.08 17.36
N VAL A 76 24.19 -27.97 16.11
CA VAL A 76 23.33 -28.94 15.46
C VAL A 76 24.17 -29.92 14.64
N PHE A 77 24.00 -31.21 14.89
CA PHE A 77 24.67 -32.28 14.17
C PHE A 77 23.72 -32.90 13.14
N ILE A 78 23.72 -32.33 11.93
CA ILE A 78 22.84 -32.78 10.83
C ILE A 78 23.35 -34.11 10.31
N GLN A 79 22.67 -35.19 10.69
CA GLN A 79 23.03 -36.57 10.37
C GLN A 79 21.96 -37.29 9.56
N PHE A 80 20.74 -36.75 9.51
CA PHE A 80 19.58 -37.41 8.93
C PHE A 80 18.82 -36.48 7.99
N ASN A 81 18.07 -37.11 7.07
CA ASN A 81 17.03 -36.48 6.29
C ASN A 81 15.68 -37.09 6.68
N ARG A 82 14.72 -36.24 7.08
CA ARG A 82 13.34 -36.67 7.38
C ARG A 82 12.55 -36.77 6.09
N LYS A 83 11.96 -37.93 5.84
CA LYS A 83 11.06 -38.18 4.71
C LYS A 83 9.61 -37.79 5.04
N ALA A 84 8.77 -37.70 4.01
CA ALA A 84 7.36 -37.36 4.15
C ALA A 84 6.55 -38.38 5.00
N ASP A 85 7.01 -39.62 5.12
CA ASP A 85 6.43 -40.66 5.99
C ASP A 85 6.92 -40.55 7.44
N GLY A 86 7.75 -39.55 7.78
CA GLY A 86 8.33 -39.32 9.10
C GLY A 86 9.57 -40.15 9.43
N SER A 87 9.98 -41.05 8.53
CA SER A 87 11.21 -41.87 8.72
C SER A 87 12.47 -41.02 8.56
N LEU A 88 13.55 -41.44 9.26
CA LEU A 88 14.86 -40.79 9.19
C LEU A 88 15.80 -41.62 8.35
N GLU A 89 16.33 -41.02 7.28
CA GLU A 89 17.39 -41.60 6.45
C GLU A 89 18.73 -40.97 6.82
N LYS A 90 19.73 -41.81 7.10
CA LYS A 90 21.07 -41.30 7.42
C LYS A 90 21.71 -40.66 6.19
N LEU A 91 22.25 -39.44 6.36
CA LEU A 91 22.99 -38.74 5.32
C LEU A 91 24.31 -39.46 5.02
N LYS A 92 24.82 -39.28 3.79
CA LYS A 92 26.11 -39.83 3.36
C LYS A 92 27.30 -39.19 4.08
N ALA A 93 27.14 -37.94 4.50
CA ALA A 93 28.10 -37.16 5.27
C ALA A 93 27.37 -36.50 6.44
N SER A 94 28.06 -36.34 7.58
CA SER A 94 27.58 -35.59 8.73
C SER A 94 28.03 -34.14 8.59
N HIS A 95 27.14 -33.20 8.97
CA HIS A 95 27.40 -31.78 8.92
C HIS A 95 27.14 -31.17 10.28
N VAL A 96 27.91 -30.12 10.62
CA VAL A 96 27.68 -29.32 11.83
C VAL A 96 27.18 -27.97 11.39
N ASP A 97 26.03 -27.57 11.90
CA ASP A 97 25.51 -26.21 11.82
C ASP A 97 25.45 -25.64 13.23
N THR A 98 25.88 -24.39 13.41
CA THR A 98 26.00 -23.83 14.75
C THR A 98 25.41 -22.44 14.80
N GLY A 99 24.63 -22.17 15.88
CA GLY A 99 24.04 -20.86 16.15
C GLY A 99 24.41 -20.38 17.56
N MET A 100 25.03 -19.21 17.62
CA MET A 100 25.36 -18.56 18.90
C MET A 100 24.62 -17.24 19.02
N GLY A 101 23.97 -17.02 20.16
CA GLY A 101 23.33 -15.74 20.46
C GLY A 101 24.36 -14.63 20.67
N PHE A 102 24.56 -13.77 19.66
CA PHE A 102 25.56 -12.68 19.74
C PHE A 102 25.36 -11.80 20.98
N GLU A 103 24.15 -11.34 21.21
CA GLU A 103 23.82 -10.49 22.36
C GLU A 103 23.95 -11.23 23.69
N ARG A 104 23.59 -12.51 23.73
CA ARG A 104 23.75 -13.35 24.92
C ARG A 104 25.23 -13.57 25.24
N LEU A 105 26.06 -13.82 24.23
CA LEU A 105 27.50 -13.94 24.38
C LEU A 105 28.12 -12.63 24.88
N CYS A 106 27.78 -11.50 24.25
CA CYS A 106 28.24 -10.17 24.71
C CYS A 106 27.86 -9.90 26.17
N MET A 107 26.63 -10.25 26.55
CA MET A 107 26.16 -10.11 27.92
C MET A 107 27.02 -10.91 28.92
N VAL A 108 27.33 -12.15 28.61
CA VAL A 108 28.15 -13.02 29.43
C VAL A 108 29.59 -12.48 29.57
N LEU A 109 30.22 -12.13 28.44
CA LEU A 109 31.59 -11.62 28.40
C LEU A 109 31.73 -10.28 29.13
N GLN A 110 30.69 -9.46 29.14
CA GLN A 110 30.68 -8.17 29.84
C GLN A 110 30.19 -8.28 31.31
N GLY A 111 29.92 -9.49 31.80
CA GLY A 111 29.41 -9.71 33.16
C GLY A 111 28.09 -9.05 33.44
N LYS A 112 27.22 -8.96 32.42
CA LYS A 112 25.85 -8.41 32.52
C LYS A 112 24.86 -9.55 32.73
N THR A 113 23.71 -9.20 33.29
CA THR A 113 22.57 -10.12 33.46
C THR A 113 21.46 -9.87 32.46
N VAL A 114 21.56 -8.78 31.70
CA VAL A 114 20.57 -8.34 30.72
C VAL A 114 21.27 -7.92 29.43
N THR A 115 20.80 -8.40 28.30
CA THR A 115 21.38 -8.08 26.97
C THR A 115 21.35 -6.57 26.66
N TYR A 116 20.33 -5.87 27.13
CA TYR A 116 20.16 -4.41 26.90
C TYR A 116 21.15 -3.54 27.69
N ASP A 117 21.87 -4.10 28.65
CA ASP A 117 22.90 -3.40 29.44
C ASP A 117 24.32 -3.56 28.84
N THR A 118 24.41 -4.24 27.69
CA THR A 118 25.65 -4.38 26.94
C THR A 118 25.95 -3.15 26.09
N ASP A 119 27.18 -3.03 25.62
CA ASP A 119 27.65 -2.00 24.70
C ASP A 119 26.91 -2.03 23.34
N VAL A 120 26.30 -3.16 22.98
CA VAL A 120 25.48 -3.31 21.78
C VAL A 120 24.24 -2.40 21.81
N PHE A 121 23.59 -2.27 22.96
CA PHE A 121 22.31 -1.54 23.09
C PHE A 121 22.42 -0.24 23.88
N THR A 122 23.34 -0.14 24.84
CA THR A 122 23.47 1.02 25.72
C THR A 122 23.64 2.34 24.96
N PRO A 123 24.45 2.46 23.89
CA PRO A 123 24.56 3.71 23.13
C PRO A 123 23.23 4.14 22.50
N ILE A 124 22.46 3.18 21.95
CA ILE A 124 21.15 3.45 21.36
C ILE A 124 20.16 3.91 22.44
N ILE A 125 20.12 3.20 23.59
CA ILE A 125 19.24 3.55 24.71
C ILE A 125 19.58 4.96 25.25
N ARG A 126 20.85 5.31 25.39
CA ARG A 126 21.27 6.67 25.78
C ARG A 126 20.79 7.74 24.78
N LYS A 127 20.83 7.43 23.49
CA LYS A 127 20.30 8.33 22.47
C LYS A 127 18.78 8.48 22.56
N ILE A 128 18.06 7.42 22.91
CA ILE A 128 16.63 7.49 23.19
C ILE A 128 16.37 8.39 24.41
N GLU A 129 17.15 8.23 25.50
CA GLU A 129 17.05 9.12 26.66
C GLU A 129 17.26 10.60 26.30
N GLU A 130 18.27 10.88 25.47
CA GLU A 130 18.55 12.24 24.99
C GLU A 130 17.35 12.84 24.21
N LEU A 131 16.79 12.06 23.28
CA LEU A 131 15.69 12.52 22.43
C LEU A 131 14.37 12.67 23.18
N THR A 132 14.11 11.83 24.18
CA THR A 132 12.84 11.79 24.91
C THR A 132 12.85 12.53 26.24
N GLY A 133 14.04 12.78 26.81
CA GLY A 133 14.20 13.31 28.16
C GLY A 133 13.87 12.31 29.29
N LYS A 134 13.43 11.08 28.95
CA LYS A 134 13.15 10.01 29.92
C LYS A 134 14.42 9.23 30.25
N LYS A 135 14.47 8.66 31.47
CA LYS A 135 15.62 7.87 31.91
C LYS A 135 15.28 6.37 31.88
N TYR A 136 16.24 5.59 31.42
CA TYR A 136 16.20 4.13 31.46
C TYR A 136 16.58 3.64 32.87
N GLY A 137 15.62 3.01 33.54
CA GLY A 137 15.81 2.48 34.90
C GLY A 137 16.28 1.03 34.94
N GLY A 138 16.27 0.32 33.81
CA GLY A 138 16.61 -1.12 33.74
C GLY A 138 15.56 -2.04 34.38
N SER A 139 14.36 -1.52 34.70
CA SER A 139 13.31 -2.32 35.34
C SER A 139 12.60 -3.25 34.36
N PHE A 140 12.19 -4.44 34.82
CA PHE A 140 11.39 -5.44 34.11
C PHE A 140 9.98 -5.62 34.68
N THR A 141 9.58 -4.78 35.62
CA THR A 141 8.24 -4.82 36.17
C THR A 141 7.22 -4.40 35.10
N PRO A 142 5.97 -4.93 35.13
CA PRO A 142 4.94 -4.64 34.12
C PRO A 142 4.57 -3.15 33.98
N ASP A 143 4.80 -2.39 35.03
CA ASP A 143 4.56 -0.93 35.10
C ASP A 143 5.72 -0.08 34.54
N ALA A 144 6.91 -0.66 34.37
CA ALA A 144 8.07 0.00 33.78
C ALA A 144 7.96 0.11 32.23
N LYS A 145 6.84 0.64 31.75
CA LYS A 145 6.50 0.71 30.31
C LYS A 145 7.48 1.56 29.51
N SER A 146 8.06 2.59 30.11
CA SER A 146 9.10 3.43 29.49
C SER A 146 10.38 2.63 29.21
N ASP A 147 10.85 1.84 30.18
CA ASP A 147 12.04 0.99 30.01
C ASP A 147 11.80 -0.07 28.96
N MET A 148 10.63 -0.70 28.97
CA MET A 148 10.22 -1.67 27.96
C MET A 148 10.22 -1.04 26.56
N ALA A 149 9.66 0.16 26.41
CA ALA A 149 9.62 0.86 25.15
C ALA A 149 11.03 1.19 24.61
N MET A 150 11.95 1.61 25.47
CA MET A 150 13.34 1.88 25.07
C MET A 150 14.04 0.62 24.56
N ARG A 151 13.84 -0.52 25.24
CA ARG A 151 14.36 -1.82 24.79
C ARG A 151 13.78 -2.24 23.44
N VAL A 152 12.45 -2.17 23.28
CA VAL A 152 11.78 -2.51 22.03
C VAL A 152 12.29 -1.65 20.87
N VAL A 153 12.42 -0.34 21.07
CA VAL A 153 12.92 0.57 20.03
C VAL A 153 14.37 0.25 19.66
N ALA A 154 15.23 0.02 20.63
CA ALA A 154 16.63 -0.30 20.37
C ALA A 154 16.83 -1.64 19.65
N ASP A 155 16.09 -2.67 20.05
CA ASP A 155 16.10 -3.99 19.43
C ASP A 155 15.56 -3.96 17.99
N HIS A 156 14.40 -3.35 17.81
CA HIS A 156 13.72 -3.31 16.53
C HIS A 156 14.42 -2.45 15.50
N LEU A 157 15.11 -1.37 15.91
CA LEU A 157 15.97 -0.60 15.01
C LEU A 157 17.00 -1.49 14.32
N ARG A 158 17.68 -2.38 15.09
CA ARG A 158 18.70 -3.29 14.53
C ARG A 158 18.08 -4.24 13.50
N ALA A 159 16.99 -4.93 13.87
CA ALA A 159 16.32 -5.86 12.97
C ALA A 159 15.88 -5.18 11.65
N VAL A 160 15.31 -3.97 11.75
CA VAL A 160 14.84 -3.22 10.59
C VAL A 160 15.99 -2.70 9.74
N ALA A 161 17.04 -2.13 10.36
CA ALA A 161 18.15 -1.53 9.63
C ALA A 161 18.95 -2.57 8.83
N PHE A 162 19.26 -3.73 9.44
CA PHE A 162 19.97 -4.81 8.75
C PHE A 162 19.16 -5.40 7.60
N THR A 163 17.86 -5.65 7.81
CA THR A 163 17.01 -6.19 6.73
C THR A 163 16.84 -5.21 5.57
N ILE A 164 16.79 -3.91 5.83
CA ILE A 164 16.79 -2.90 4.76
C ILE A 164 18.15 -2.88 4.04
N ALA A 165 19.26 -2.97 4.75
CA ALA A 165 20.61 -3.05 4.16
C ALA A 165 20.75 -4.27 3.23
N ASP A 166 20.11 -5.40 3.57
CA ASP A 166 20.05 -6.62 2.76
C ASP A 166 19.02 -6.53 1.59
N GLY A 167 18.44 -5.36 1.35
CA GLY A 167 17.50 -5.11 0.23
C GLY A 167 16.04 -5.46 0.50
N GLN A 168 15.66 -5.86 1.72
CA GLN A 168 14.27 -6.14 2.08
C GLN A 168 13.59 -4.87 2.63
N LEU A 169 12.66 -4.32 1.86
CA LEU A 169 11.92 -3.11 2.25
C LEU A 169 10.62 -3.44 3.00
N PRO A 170 10.18 -2.58 3.93
CA PRO A 170 8.85 -2.69 4.53
C PRO A 170 7.75 -2.71 3.46
N SER A 171 6.85 -3.70 3.50
CA SER A 171 5.77 -3.85 2.52
C SER A 171 4.50 -4.44 3.15
N ASN A 172 3.44 -4.66 2.33
CA ASN A 172 2.18 -5.26 2.79
C ASN A 172 2.16 -6.80 2.71
N THR A 173 3.17 -7.43 2.09
CA THR A 173 3.20 -8.87 1.83
C THR A 173 4.59 -9.45 2.03
N GLY A 174 4.68 -10.78 2.20
CA GLY A 174 5.93 -11.50 2.26
C GLY A 174 6.85 -11.06 3.40
N ALA A 175 8.17 -11.13 3.21
CA ALA A 175 9.18 -10.74 4.20
C ALA A 175 9.05 -9.26 4.60
N GLY A 176 8.75 -8.36 3.65
CA GLY A 176 8.59 -6.94 3.92
C GLY A 176 7.44 -6.62 4.88
N TYR A 177 6.40 -7.47 4.94
CA TYR A 177 5.33 -7.33 5.94
C TYR A 177 5.84 -7.55 7.36
N VAL A 178 6.74 -8.52 7.55
CA VAL A 178 7.35 -8.78 8.86
C VAL A 178 8.17 -7.57 9.32
N ILE A 179 8.99 -7.01 8.43
CA ILE A 179 9.81 -5.83 8.72
C ILE A 179 8.92 -4.63 9.09
N ARG A 180 7.88 -4.38 8.31
CA ARG A 180 6.90 -3.33 8.59
C ARG A 180 6.24 -3.50 9.94
N ARG A 181 5.86 -4.73 10.30
CA ARG A 181 5.23 -5.08 11.57
C ARG A 181 6.16 -4.77 12.75
N ILE A 182 7.45 -5.15 12.64
CA ILE A 182 8.47 -4.86 13.64
C ILE A 182 8.63 -3.34 13.82
N LEU A 183 8.78 -2.60 12.72
CA LEU A 183 8.92 -1.14 12.77
C LEU A 183 7.70 -0.45 13.38
N ARG A 184 6.49 -0.81 12.96
CA ARG A 184 5.25 -0.24 13.50
C ARG A 184 5.04 -0.54 14.98
N ARG A 185 5.49 -1.70 15.43
CA ARG A 185 5.50 -2.05 16.86
C ARG A 185 6.38 -1.08 17.63
N ALA A 186 7.60 -0.82 17.18
CA ALA A 186 8.50 0.16 17.81
C ALA A 186 7.91 1.58 17.82
N VAL A 187 7.30 2.01 16.71
CA VAL A 187 6.61 3.32 16.61
C VAL A 187 5.50 3.44 17.65
N ARG A 188 4.65 2.42 17.78
CA ARG A 188 3.58 2.41 18.78
C ARG A 188 4.14 2.49 20.19
N TYR A 189 5.24 1.77 20.50
CA TYR A 189 5.83 1.80 21.83
C TYR A 189 6.37 3.16 22.21
N TYR A 190 7.11 3.83 21.34
CA TYR A 190 7.60 5.16 21.67
C TYR A 190 6.48 6.20 21.71
N TYR A 191 5.49 6.12 20.83
CA TYR A 191 4.32 6.98 20.85
C TYR A 191 3.55 6.87 22.18
N SER A 192 3.26 5.63 22.60
CA SER A 192 2.39 5.39 23.77
C SER A 192 3.11 5.53 25.11
N PHE A 193 4.43 5.31 25.17
CA PHE A 193 5.14 5.21 26.46
C PHE A 193 6.33 6.16 26.61
N LEU A 194 6.79 6.77 25.51
CA LEU A 194 7.88 7.76 25.55
C LEU A 194 7.40 9.18 25.21
N ASP A 195 6.10 9.38 24.97
CA ASP A 195 5.46 10.67 24.65
C ASP A 195 6.03 11.35 23.39
N VAL A 196 6.45 10.54 22.41
CA VAL A 196 7.00 11.04 21.15
C VAL A 196 5.97 10.87 20.02
N ASN A 197 5.55 11.98 19.43
CA ASN A 197 4.55 12.02 18.34
C ASN A 197 5.13 12.38 16.97
N ALA A 198 6.45 12.36 16.84
CA ALA A 198 7.18 12.62 15.61
C ALA A 198 8.14 11.45 15.28
N PRO A 199 8.57 11.28 14.03
CA PRO A 199 9.54 10.25 13.65
C PRO A 199 10.82 10.35 14.48
N MET A 200 11.23 9.25 15.12
CA MET A 200 12.36 9.19 16.04
C MET A 200 13.38 8.10 15.69
N ILE A 201 12.93 6.92 15.25
CA ILE A 201 13.79 5.73 15.08
C ILE A 201 14.91 6.00 14.08
N HIS A 202 14.62 6.69 12.98
CA HIS A 202 15.65 7.06 11.98
C HIS A 202 16.78 7.92 12.56
N GLN A 203 16.54 8.68 13.63
CA GLN A 203 17.54 9.51 14.30
C GLN A 203 18.50 8.70 15.19
N LEU A 204 18.13 7.45 15.51
CA LEU A 204 18.97 6.51 16.26
C LEU A 204 19.97 5.78 15.36
N LEU A 205 19.69 5.70 14.06
CA LEU A 205 20.49 4.95 13.09
C LEU A 205 21.97 5.38 13.06
N PRO A 206 22.33 6.68 13.09
CA PRO A 206 23.74 7.09 13.12
C PRO A 206 24.54 6.51 14.31
N VAL A 207 23.90 6.36 15.48
CA VAL A 207 24.52 5.76 16.65
C VAL A 207 24.80 4.27 16.41
N MET A 208 23.82 3.53 15.90
CA MET A 208 23.98 2.13 15.53
C MET A 208 25.08 1.93 14.47
N VAL A 209 25.12 2.79 13.44
CA VAL A 209 26.16 2.73 12.40
C VAL A 209 27.55 3.04 12.94
N ALA A 210 27.66 3.94 13.91
CA ALA A 210 28.94 4.23 14.57
C ALA A 210 29.49 2.99 15.30
N GLU A 211 28.64 2.21 15.96
CA GLU A 211 29.03 1.00 16.68
C GLU A 211 29.30 -0.20 15.75
N MET A 212 28.43 -0.42 14.76
CA MET A 212 28.42 -1.64 13.95
C MET A 212 28.97 -1.48 12.52
N GLY A 213 28.99 -0.27 11.99
CA GLY A 213 29.31 -0.02 10.58
C GLY A 213 30.75 -0.31 10.15
N ASN A 214 31.67 -0.53 11.10
CA ASN A 214 33.02 -0.99 10.79
C ASN A 214 33.10 -2.50 10.51
N PHE A 215 32.16 -3.26 11.10
CA PHE A 215 32.04 -4.71 10.91
C PHE A 215 31.04 -5.04 9.77
N PHE A 216 30.06 -4.16 9.56
CA PHE A 216 28.99 -4.28 8.56
C PHE A 216 28.99 -3.03 7.65
N PRO A 217 29.90 -2.98 6.67
CA PRO A 217 30.12 -1.79 5.84
C PRO A 217 28.88 -1.39 5.02
N GLU A 218 27.96 -2.33 4.71
CA GLU A 218 26.68 -2.10 4.06
C GLU A 218 25.77 -1.14 4.84
N LEU A 219 25.78 -1.21 6.17
CA LEU A 219 25.04 -0.26 7.01
C LEU A 219 25.54 1.17 6.84
N LYS A 220 26.85 1.32 6.75
CA LYS A 220 27.51 2.63 6.58
C LYS A 220 27.29 3.17 5.17
N ALA A 221 27.40 2.33 4.15
CA ALA A 221 27.19 2.70 2.76
C ALA A 221 25.74 3.14 2.50
N GLN A 222 24.77 2.50 3.13
CA GLN A 222 23.34 2.73 2.90
C GLN A 222 22.67 3.55 4.02
N GLN A 223 23.41 4.10 4.98
CA GLN A 223 22.86 4.81 6.15
C GLN A 223 21.82 5.85 5.79
N GLY A 224 22.08 6.70 4.79
CA GLY A 224 21.16 7.75 4.35
C GLY A 224 19.87 7.21 3.76
N GLN A 225 19.94 6.08 3.04
CA GLN A 225 18.78 5.41 2.46
C GLN A 225 17.95 4.71 3.53
N ILE A 226 18.58 3.95 4.42
CA ILE A 226 17.90 3.27 5.54
C ILE A 226 17.15 4.29 6.40
N ALA A 227 17.79 5.44 6.73
CA ALA A 227 17.14 6.51 7.49
C ALA A 227 15.87 7.04 6.81
N LYS A 228 15.93 7.31 5.50
CA LYS A 228 14.77 7.81 4.73
C LYS A 228 13.63 6.80 4.69
N ILE A 229 13.94 5.50 4.53
CA ILE A 229 12.91 4.43 4.49
C ILE A 229 12.22 4.33 5.85
N ILE A 230 12.98 4.31 6.93
CA ILE A 230 12.44 4.26 8.30
C ILE A 230 11.58 5.49 8.56
N GLU A 231 12.09 6.69 8.29
CA GLU A 231 11.37 7.95 8.50
C GLU A 231 10.05 8.02 7.71
N ALA A 232 10.05 7.57 6.46
CA ALA A 232 8.84 7.56 5.62
C ALA A 232 7.75 6.61 6.18
N GLU A 233 8.15 5.42 6.66
CA GLU A 233 7.21 4.47 7.27
C GLU A 233 6.71 4.96 8.63
N GLU A 234 7.59 5.59 9.46
CA GLU A 234 7.20 6.24 10.72
C GLU A 234 6.16 7.34 10.47
N LYS A 235 6.40 8.27 9.54
CA LYS A 235 5.46 9.33 9.15
C LYS A 235 4.12 8.77 8.69
N THR A 236 4.16 7.77 7.83
CA THR A 236 2.96 7.14 7.29
C THR A 236 2.11 6.51 8.39
N PHE A 237 2.75 5.83 9.32
CA PHE A 237 2.03 5.15 10.40
C PHE A 237 1.55 6.12 11.47
N LEU A 238 2.33 7.11 11.88
CA LEU A 238 1.93 8.13 12.85
C LEU A 238 0.67 8.87 12.42
N ASN A 239 0.51 9.17 11.11
CA ASN A 239 -0.70 9.82 10.59
C ASN A 239 -2.00 9.04 10.85
N THR A 240 -1.92 7.73 11.02
CA THR A 240 -3.07 6.85 11.26
C THR A 240 -3.12 6.31 12.68
N LEU A 241 -2.00 6.35 13.41
CA LEU A 241 -1.83 5.71 14.71
C LEU A 241 -2.78 6.28 15.77
N GLU A 242 -2.86 7.59 15.91
CA GLU A 242 -3.75 8.25 16.87
C GLU A 242 -5.23 7.87 16.64
N LYS A 243 -5.66 7.92 15.38
CA LYS A 243 -7.03 7.55 15.00
C LYS A 243 -7.29 6.06 15.25
N GLY A 244 -6.29 5.22 14.97
CA GLY A 244 -6.38 3.77 15.18
C GLY A 244 -6.43 3.43 16.67
N ILE A 245 -5.65 4.08 17.52
CA ILE A 245 -5.72 3.94 19.00
C ILE A 245 -7.10 4.39 19.48
N SER A 246 -7.58 5.57 19.09
CA SER A 246 -8.91 6.07 19.46
C SER A 246 -10.02 5.12 18.98
N ARG A 247 -9.90 4.55 17.79
CA ARG A 247 -10.84 3.53 17.29
C ARG A 247 -10.79 2.27 18.14
N PHE A 248 -9.60 1.76 18.47
CA PHE A 248 -9.42 0.59 19.33
C PHE A 248 -10.05 0.82 20.72
N GLU A 249 -9.86 1.99 21.30
CA GLU A 249 -10.42 2.37 22.60
C GLU A 249 -11.95 2.48 22.59
N SER A 250 -12.53 2.81 21.45
CA SER A 250 -13.98 2.88 21.24
C SER A 250 -14.67 1.54 20.97
N ILE A 251 -13.90 0.46 20.81
CA ILE A 251 -14.47 -0.87 20.59
C ILE A 251 -15.04 -1.40 21.91
N GLU A 252 -16.30 -1.82 21.89
CA GLU A 252 -16.94 -2.53 22.98
C GLU A 252 -16.71 -4.04 22.80
N PRO A 253 -15.86 -4.67 23.64
CA PRO A 253 -15.58 -6.10 23.52
C PRO A 253 -16.82 -6.91 23.91
N LYS A 254 -17.10 -7.99 23.20
CA LYS A 254 -18.14 -8.95 23.58
C LYS A 254 -17.50 -10.10 24.36
N ASP A 255 -17.96 -10.33 25.57
CA ASP A 255 -17.43 -11.38 26.47
C ASP A 255 -15.88 -11.33 26.63
N GLY A 256 -15.31 -10.12 26.68
CA GLY A 256 -13.86 -9.91 26.78
C GLY A 256 -13.09 -10.16 25.47
N VAL A 257 -13.80 -10.26 24.33
CA VAL A 257 -13.20 -10.53 23.02
C VAL A 257 -13.49 -9.39 22.04
N ILE A 258 -12.44 -8.86 21.41
CA ILE A 258 -12.55 -7.94 20.26
C ILE A 258 -12.92 -8.77 19.03
N GLN A 259 -14.02 -8.39 18.36
CA GLN A 259 -14.55 -9.15 17.23
C GLN A 259 -13.62 -9.04 16.01
N GLY A 260 -13.59 -10.12 15.20
CA GLY A 260 -12.73 -10.18 14.02
C GLY A 260 -12.96 -9.07 12.98
N GLU A 261 -14.20 -8.59 12.82
CA GLU A 261 -14.53 -7.48 11.94
C GLU A 261 -13.93 -6.13 12.43
N ASP A 262 -13.92 -5.90 13.76
CA ASP A 262 -13.28 -4.71 14.34
C ASP A 262 -11.76 -4.78 14.19
N ALA A 263 -11.17 -5.95 14.44
CA ALA A 263 -9.74 -6.18 14.21
C ALA A 263 -9.36 -6.02 12.73
N PHE A 264 -10.21 -6.48 11.81
CA PHE A 264 -10.03 -6.29 10.37
C PHE A 264 -10.16 -4.81 9.97
N SER A 265 -11.08 -4.06 10.54
CA SER A 265 -11.21 -2.61 10.33
C SER A 265 -9.95 -1.85 10.76
N LEU A 266 -9.35 -2.22 11.89
CA LEU A 266 -8.08 -1.67 12.35
C LEU A 266 -6.93 -1.99 11.38
N TYR A 267 -6.91 -3.20 10.83
CA TYR A 267 -5.91 -3.63 9.86
C TYR A 267 -6.06 -2.90 8.51
N ASP A 268 -7.25 -2.92 7.93
CA ASP A 268 -7.51 -2.45 6.56
C ASP A 268 -7.50 -0.92 6.46
N THR A 269 -8.11 -0.23 7.44
CA THR A 269 -8.28 1.23 7.40
C THR A 269 -7.15 2.00 8.09
N TYR A 270 -6.66 1.49 9.22
CA TYR A 270 -5.66 2.21 10.04
C TYR A 270 -4.26 1.60 9.94
N GLY A 271 -4.13 0.48 9.24
CA GLY A 271 -2.84 -0.18 9.04
C GLY A 271 -2.25 -0.80 10.31
N PHE A 272 -3.10 -1.21 11.25
CA PHE A 272 -2.68 -1.92 12.47
C PHE A 272 -2.48 -3.40 12.12
N PRO A 273 -1.26 -3.93 12.17
CA PRO A 273 -1.05 -5.36 12.06
C PRO A 273 -1.83 -6.12 13.14
N ILE A 274 -2.31 -7.32 12.84
CA ILE A 274 -3.16 -8.09 13.79
C ILE A 274 -2.43 -8.38 15.11
N ASP A 275 -1.12 -8.61 15.08
CA ASP A 275 -0.32 -8.80 16.28
C ASP A 275 -0.22 -7.52 17.14
N LEU A 276 -0.26 -6.34 16.53
CA LEU A 276 -0.34 -5.09 17.28
C LEU A 276 -1.72 -4.94 17.97
N THR A 277 -2.79 -5.27 17.26
CA THR A 277 -4.14 -5.28 17.84
C THR A 277 -4.23 -6.28 18.99
N ARG A 278 -3.63 -7.48 18.84
CA ARG A 278 -3.54 -8.49 19.91
C ARG A 278 -2.79 -7.97 21.13
N LEU A 279 -1.61 -7.38 20.91
CA LEU A 279 -0.80 -6.82 22.00
C LEU A 279 -1.57 -5.74 22.78
N MET A 280 -2.27 -4.85 22.08
CA MET A 280 -3.10 -3.82 22.72
C MET A 280 -4.31 -4.40 23.46
N ALA A 281 -4.86 -5.50 22.97
CA ALA A 281 -5.93 -6.24 23.66
C ALA A 281 -5.41 -6.90 24.94
N GLU A 282 -4.28 -7.60 24.87
CA GLU A 282 -3.63 -8.23 26.03
C GLU A 282 -3.27 -7.22 27.13
N GLU A 283 -2.84 -6.01 26.77
CA GLU A 283 -2.58 -4.90 27.73
C GLU A 283 -3.84 -4.45 28.50
N ARG A 284 -5.02 -4.86 28.04
CA ARG A 284 -6.33 -4.56 28.64
C ARG A 284 -7.06 -5.83 29.15
N ASP A 285 -6.35 -6.95 29.25
CA ASP A 285 -6.89 -8.26 29.59
C ASP A 285 -8.00 -8.73 28.63
N LEU A 286 -7.94 -8.34 27.35
CA LEU A 286 -8.86 -8.73 26.30
C LEU A 286 -8.23 -9.74 25.35
N LYS A 287 -9.07 -10.47 24.61
CA LYS A 287 -8.66 -11.37 23.52
C LYS A 287 -9.13 -10.82 22.18
N VAL A 288 -8.56 -11.33 21.09
CA VAL A 288 -8.97 -10.99 19.71
C VAL A 288 -9.49 -12.24 19.01
N ASP A 289 -10.61 -12.12 18.31
CA ASP A 289 -11.15 -13.17 17.43
C ASP A 289 -10.34 -13.23 16.13
N GLU A 290 -9.24 -13.98 16.15
CA GLU A 290 -8.35 -14.14 14.99
C GLU A 290 -9.02 -14.94 13.87
N ALA A 291 -9.88 -15.90 14.18
CA ALA A 291 -10.60 -16.67 13.17
C ALA A 291 -11.59 -15.80 12.39
N GLY A 292 -12.31 -14.91 13.08
CA GLY A 292 -13.17 -13.91 12.44
C GLY A 292 -12.38 -12.90 11.62
N PHE A 293 -11.19 -12.49 12.07
CA PHE A 293 -10.28 -11.62 11.30
C PHE A 293 -9.82 -12.31 10.00
N GLU A 294 -9.38 -13.56 10.07
CA GLU A 294 -8.96 -14.33 8.90
C GLU A 294 -10.11 -14.53 7.90
N ALA A 295 -11.32 -14.79 8.40
CA ALA A 295 -12.53 -14.89 7.57
C ALA A 295 -12.83 -13.58 6.84
N ALA A 296 -12.74 -12.43 7.52
CA ALA A 296 -12.93 -11.12 6.91
C ALA A 296 -11.87 -10.81 5.85
N LEU A 297 -10.60 -11.14 6.12
CA LEU A 297 -9.49 -11.01 5.20
C LEU A 297 -9.66 -11.91 3.97
N ALA A 298 -10.09 -13.15 4.17
CA ALA A 298 -10.39 -14.12 3.10
C ALA A 298 -11.56 -13.64 2.23
N ALA A 299 -12.61 -13.08 2.84
CA ALA A 299 -13.76 -12.51 2.13
C ALA A 299 -13.36 -11.31 1.26
N GLN A 300 -12.44 -10.45 1.73
CA GLN A 300 -11.87 -9.36 0.93
C GLN A 300 -11.10 -9.92 -0.29
N LYS A 301 -10.21 -10.90 -0.05
CA LYS A 301 -9.44 -11.57 -1.12
C LYS A 301 -10.34 -12.32 -2.11
N ALA A 302 -11.43 -12.94 -1.64
CA ALA A 302 -12.39 -13.64 -2.49
C ALA A 302 -13.19 -12.68 -3.38
N ARG A 303 -13.58 -11.51 -2.87
CA ARG A 303 -14.21 -10.44 -3.67
C ARG A 303 -13.31 -9.96 -4.80
N ALA A 304 -12.00 -9.86 -4.55
CA ALA A 304 -11.01 -9.53 -5.56
C ALA A 304 -10.78 -10.66 -6.60
N ARG A 305 -11.09 -11.93 -6.26
CA ARG A 305 -10.91 -13.12 -7.11
C ARG A 305 -12.18 -13.61 -7.81
N ALA A 306 -13.35 -13.11 -7.48
CA ALA A 306 -14.65 -13.65 -7.92
C ALA A 306 -14.92 -13.62 -9.45
N ASP A 307 -13.97 -13.17 -10.26
CA ASP A 307 -14.11 -13.03 -11.72
C ASP A 307 -13.57 -14.23 -12.55
N ALA A 308 -13.11 -15.33 -11.94
CA ALA A 308 -12.38 -16.39 -12.64
C ALA A 308 -13.02 -17.79 -12.53
N HIS A 309 -14.25 -17.97 -13.06
CA HIS A 309 -14.74 -19.31 -13.37
C HIS A 309 -14.36 -19.72 -14.80
N LYS A 310 -13.29 -20.53 -14.92
CA LYS A 310 -12.78 -21.11 -16.17
C LYS A 310 -12.92 -22.63 -16.10
N LYS A 311 -13.70 -23.24 -17.01
CA LYS A 311 -13.72 -24.70 -17.21
C LYS A 311 -12.84 -25.04 -18.40
N VAL A 312 -11.77 -25.80 -18.17
CA VAL A 312 -10.80 -26.20 -19.17
C VAL A 312 -11.11 -27.64 -19.61
N GLY A 313 -11.27 -27.87 -20.92
CA GLY A 313 -11.40 -29.21 -21.50
C GLY A 313 -10.04 -29.89 -21.66
N ASP A 314 -10.08 -31.20 -21.93
CA ASP A 314 -8.87 -32.01 -22.19
C ASP A 314 -8.22 -31.68 -23.56
N TRP A 315 -6.91 -31.92 -23.66
CA TRP A 315 -6.18 -31.75 -24.90
C TRP A 315 -6.50 -32.87 -25.88
N HIS A 316 -6.90 -32.52 -27.10
CA HIS A 316 -6.96 -33.41 -28.27
C HIS A 316 -5.63 -33.34 -29.00
N ILE A 317 -4.92 -34.46 -29.07
CA ILE A 317 -3.63 -34.59 -29.74
C ILE A 317 -3.90 -34.80 -31.23
N VAL A 318 -3.31 -33.97 -32.09
CA VAL A 318 -3.33 -34.08 -33.55
C VAL A 318 -2.05 -34.77 -34.06
N ARG A 319 -0.91 -34.35 -33.47
CA ARG A 319 0.42 -34.95 -33.75
C ARG A 319 1.18 -35.07 -32.45
N ASP A 320 1.85 -36.20 -32.24
CA ASP A 320 2.56 -36.52 -31.00
C ASP A 320 4.08 -36.50 -31.24
N GLY A 321 4.85 -36.23 -30.19
CA GLY A 321 6.31 -36.37 -30.14
C GLY A 321 7.14 -35.20 -30.68
N GLU A 322 6.54 -34.03 -30.96
CA GLU A 322 7.27 -32.84 -31.38
C GLU A 322 7.30 -31.80 -30.27
N GLU A 323 8.42 -31.08 -30.12
CA GLU A 323 8.57 -29.92 -29.19
C GLU A 323 8.07 -28.63 -29.87
N VAL A 324 7.71 -27.63 -29.04
CA VAL A 324 7.26 -26.32 -29.50
C VAL A 324 8.47 -25.42 -29.71
N GLU A 325 8.75 -25.02 -30.96
CA GLU A 325 9.81 -24.06 -31.27
C GLU A 325 9.28 -22.63 -31.35
N PHE A 326 9.82 -21.73 -30.53
CA PHE A 326 9.55 -20.29 -30.61
C PHE A 326 10.60 -19.59 -31.49
N VAL A 327 10.17 -18.99 -32.59
CA VAL A 327 11.03 -18.26 -33.53
C VAL A 327 10.74 -16.77 -33.62
N GLY A 328 9.90 -16.26 -32.71
CA GLY A 328 9.36 -14.92 -32.78
C GLY A 328 10.31 -13.78 -32.37
N TYR A 329 11.56 -14.08 -32.01
CA TYR A 329 12.60 -13.03 -31.90
C TYR A 329 13.11 -12.60 -33.28
N ASP A 330 13.18 -13.54 -34.24
CA ASP A 330 13.78 -13.32 -35.55
C ASP A 330 12.74 -13.23 -36.67
N HIS A 331 11.58 -13.88 -36.49
CA HIS A 331 10.55 -14.01 -37.51
C HIS A 331 9.17 -13.59 -37.03
N LEU A 332 8.46 -12.78 -37.80
CA LEU A 332 7.08 -12.39 -37.56
C LEU A 332 6.06 -13.24 -38.31
N MET A 333 6.55 -14.14 -39.18
CA MET A 333 5.78 -15.07 -39.97
C MET A 333 6.50 -16.42 -40.08
N VAL A 334 5.74 -17.49 -40.05
CA VAL A 334 6.22 -18.86 -40.28
C VAL A 334 5.27 -19.55 -41.27
N GLU A 335 5.83 -20.23 -42.26
CA GLU A 335 5.09 -21.07 -43.17
C GLU A 335 5.34 -22.57 -42.88
N GLY A 336 4.32 -23.42 -43.19
CA GLY A 336 4.43 -24.85 -43.02
C GLY A 336 4.42 -25.35 -41.58
N ALA A 337 4.06 -24.53 -40.63
CA ALA A 337 3.76 -25.01 -39.28
C ALA A 337 2.55 -25.95 -39.27
N HIS A 338 2.38 -26.74 -38.23
CA HIS A 338 1.22 -27.60 -38.07
C HIS A 338 0.76 -27.64 -36.60
N VAL A 339 -0.51 -28.00 -36.42
CA VAL A 339 -1.11 -28.11 -35.09
C VAL A 339 -0.66 -29.42 -34.44
N LEU A 340 -0.13 -29.30 -33.20
CA LEU A 340 0.21 -30.43 -32.34
C LEU A 340 -1.01 -30.92 -31.57
N LYS A 341 -1.69 -29.99 -30.95
CA LYS A 341 -2.88 -30.26 -30.12
C LYS A 341 -3.79 -29.04 -29.98
N TYR A 342 -5.04 -29.31 -29.62
CA TYR A 342 -6.02 -28.26 -29.36
C TYR A 342 -6.94 -28.66 -28.21
N ARG A 343 -7.60 -27.66 -27.60
CA ARG A 343 -8.67 -27.85 -26.61
C ARG A 343 -9.70 -26.72 -26.67
N THR A 344 -10.87 -27.01 -26.08
CA THR A 344 -11.91 -26.02 -25.87
C THR A 344 -11.94 -25.59 -24.39
N VAL A 345 -12.07 -24.30 -24.16
CA VAL A 345 -12.18 -23.73 -22.81
C VAL A 345 -13.47 -22.92 -22.71
N ASP A 346 -14.26 -23.16 -21.67
CA ASP A 346 -15.47 -22.41 -21.37
C ASP A 346 -15.17 -21.32 -20.36
N ILE A 347 -15.32 -20.05 -20.79
CA ILE A 347 -15.15 -18.87 -19.92
C ILE A 347 -16.46 -18.09 -19.92
N LYS A 348 -17.13 -18.01 -18.77
CA LYS A 348 -18.41 -17.27 -18.64
C LYS A 348 -19.41 -17.64 -19.73
N GLN A 349 -19.58 -18.94 -20.03
CA GLN A 349 -20.44 -19.51 -21.05
C GLN A 349 -20.07 -19.16 -22.51
N LYS A 350 -18.85 -18.66 -22.75
CA LYS A 350 -18.31 -18.47 -24.10
C LYS A 350 -17.22 -19.50 -24.36
N LYS A 351 -17.36 -20.27 -25.43
CA LYS A 351 -16.32 -21.22 -25.86
C LYS A 351 -15.16 -20.46 -26.49
N GLN A 352 -13.95 -20.73 -26.01
CA GLN A 352 -12.70 -20.35 -26.63
C GLN A 352 -11.99 -21.60 -27.13
N PHE A 353 -11.31 -21.47 -28.24
CA PHE A 353 -10.50 -22.54 -28.80
C PHE A 353 -9.03 -22.22 -28.59
N GLN A 354 -8.27 -23.22 -28.18
CA GLN A 354 -6.85 -23.11 -27.89
C GLN A 354 -6.08 -24.08 -28.77
N VAL A 355 -5.07 -23.58 -29.46
CA VAL A 355 -4.28 -24.35 -30.46
C VAL A 355 -2.80 -24.20 -30.10
N VAL A 356 -2.05 -25.30 -30.19
CA VAL A 356 -0.60 -25.36 -30.03
C VAL A 356 0.02 -25.75 -31.36
N LEU A 357 0.96 -24.95 -31.86
CA LEU A 357 1.73 -25.23 -33.08
C LEU A 357 3.10 -25.84 -32.72
N ASN A 358 3.69 -26.63 -33.64
CA ASN A 358 5.06 -27.11 -33.48
C ASN A 358 6.09 -25.98 -33.59
N ARG A 359 5.81 -24.95 -34.41
CA ARG A 359 6.68 -23.80 -34.63
C ARG A 359 5.84 -22.53 -34.70
N THR A 360 6.23 -21.50 -33.96
CA THR A 360 5.42 -20.27 -33.87
C THR A 360 6.25 -19.01 -33.76
N PRO A 361 5.83 -17.92 -34.46
CA PRO A 361 6.40 -16.59 -34.28
C PRO A 361 5.70 -15.80 -33.16
N PHE A 362 4.61 -16.32 -32.55
CA PHE A 362 3.80 -15.64 -31.56
C PHE A 362 4.45 -15.69 -30.18
N TYR A 363 4.74 -14.53 -29.60
CA TYR A 363 5.18 -14.40 -28.22
C TYR A 363 4.02 -14.70 -27.28
N ALA A 364 4.21 -15.62 -26.37
CA ALA A 364 3.23 -15.93 -25.33
C ALA A 364 3.40 -14.98 -24.14
N GLU A 365 2.28 -14.56 -23.53
CA GLU A 365 2.28 -13.71 -22.35
C GLU A 365 3.25 -14.26 -21.28
N SER A 366 4.29 -13.47 -20.98
CA SER A 366 5.33 -13.83 -20.03
C SER A 366 6.07 -12.58 -19.56
N GLY A 367 6.64 -12.59 -18.33
CA GLY A 367 7.42 -11.48 -17.80
C GLY A 367 6.68 -10.14 -17.76
N GLY A 368 5.35 -10.15 -17.77
CA GLY A 368 4.51 -8.95 -17.80
C GLY A 368 4.32 -8.32 -19.19
N GLN A 369 4.89 -8.89 -20.25
CA GLN A 369 4.58 -8.52 -21.63
C GLN A 369 3.35 -9.30 -22.11
N ALA A 370 2.37 -8.60 -22.70
CA ALA A 370 1.16 -9.18 -23.28
C ALA A 370 1.48 -10.11 -24.45
N GLY A 371 0.68 -11.15 -24.59
CA GLY A 371 0.76 -12.09 -25.70
C GLY A 371 0.42 -11.45 -27.05
N ASP A 372 1.00 -12.00 -28.10
CA ASP A 372 0.75 -11.54 -29.46
C ASP A 372 -0.64 -11.89 -29.95
N THR A 373 -1.07 -11.11 -30.91
CA THR A 373 -2.25 -11.37 -31.73
C THR A 373 -1.85 -11.44 -33.21
N GLY A 374 -2.72 -12.02 -34.02
CA GLY A 374 -2.42 -12.12 -35.44
C GLY A 374 -3.39 -13.06 -36.16
N LEU A 375 -2.90 -13.77 -37.15
CA LEU A 375 -3.67 -14.66 -38.00
C LEU A 375 -2.97 -16.03 -38.18
N LEU A 376 -3.75 -17.10 -38.12
CA LEU A 376 -3.38 -18.41 -38.60
C LEU A 376 -4.12 -18.69 -39.91
N PHE A 377 -3.43 -19.12 -40.95
CA PHE A 377 -4.00 -19.46 -42.25
C PHE A 377 -3.93 -20.98 -42.42
N PHE A 378 -5.08 -21.61 -42.56
CA PHE A 378 -5.26 -23.02 -42.89
C PHE A 378 -5.69 -23.10 -44.37
N GLY A 379 -4.69 -23.08 -45.30
CA GLY A 379 -4.95 -22.85 -46.70
C GLY A 379 -5.50 -21.43 -46.96
N GLU A 380 -6.73 -21.30 -47.47
CA GLU A 380 -7.40 -20.01 -47.67
C GLU A 380 -8.18 -19.52 -46.44
N GLU A 381 -8.41 -20.38 -45.45
CA GLU A 381 -9.13 -20.04 -44.23
C GLU A 381 -8.26 -19.19 -43.30
N LYS A 382 -8.82 -18.06 -42.80
CA LYS A 382 -8.18 -17.11 -41.88
C LYS A 382 -8.77 -17.23 -40.49
N VAL A 383 -7.99 -17.66 -39.53
CA VAL A 383 -8.38 -17.81 -38.12
C VAL A 383 -7.66 -16.77 -37.26
N PRO A 384 -8.38 -15.78 -36.72
CA PRO A 384 -7.75 -14.76 -35.86
C PRO A 384 -7.26 -15.35 -34.53
N VAL A 385 -6.00 -15.06 -34.20
CA VAL A 385 -5.43 -15.23 -32.87
C VAL A 385 -5.70 -13.96 -32.08
N ILE A 386 -6.48 -14.08 -31.01
CA ILE A 386 -6.87 -12.94 -30.18
C ILE A 386 -5.97 -12.73 -28.96
N ASP A 387 -5.21 -13.76 -28.59
CA ASP A 387 -4.23 -13.74 -27.50
C ASP A 387 -3.30 -14.94 -27.61
N THR A 388 -2.11 -14.87 -27.02
CA THR A 388 -1.16 -15.98 -26.93
C THR A 388 -0.66 -16.10 -25.49
N GLN A 389 -0.87 -17.28 -24.89
CA GLN A 389 -0.57 -17.55 -23.48
C GLN A 389 0.46 -18.65 -23.32
N LYS A 390 1.23 -18.62 -22.24
CA LYS A 390 2.16 -19.68 -21.85
C LYS A 390 1.53 -20.56 -20.74
N GLU A 391 1.58 -21.89 -20.94
CA GLU A 391 1.21 -22.86 -19.91
C GLU A 391 2.31 -23.92 -19.86
N ASN A 392 3.11 -23.88 -18.81
CA ASN A 392 4.38 -24.61 -18.73
C ASN A 392 5.29 -24.24 -19.95
N GLU A 393 5.72 -25.21 -20.74
CA GLU A 393 6.53 -24.98 -21.95
C GLU A 393 5.68 -24.80 -23.22
N LEU A 394 4.34 -24.82 -23.13
CA LEU A 394 3.46 -24.70 -24.28
C LEU A 394 3.13 -23.27 -24.61
N ILE A 395 3.22 -22.90 -25.87
CA ILE A 395 2.73 -21.65 -26.43
C ILE A 395 1.32 -21.89 -26.98
N ILE A 396 0.33 -21.30 -26.37
CA ILE A 396 -1.10 -21.54 -26.64
C ILE A 396 -1.69 -20.34 -27.38
N HIS A 397 -2.10 -20.54 -28.62
CA HIS A 397 -2.81 -19.56 -29.42
C HIS A 397 -4.29 -19.63 -29.11
N ILE A 398 -4.87 -18.55 -28.59
CA ILE A 398 -6.30 -18.42 -28.33
C ILE A 398 -6.95 -17.91 -29.61
N VAL A 399 -7.75 -18.75 -30.25
CA VAL A 399 -8.35 -18.44 -31.54
C VAL A 399 -9.84 -18.15 -31.42
N LYS A 400 -10.34 -17.27 -32.29
CA LYS A 400 -11.72 -16.81 -32.26
C LYS A 400 -12.70 -17.84 -32.78
N ALA A 401 -12.26 -18.67 -33.69
CA ALA A 401 -13.05 -19.75 -34.29
C ALA A 401 -12.19 -21.00 -34.42
N PHE A 402 -12.81 -22.18 -34.45
CA PHE A 402 -12.12 -23.43 -34.69
C PHE A 402 -11.97 -23.60 -36.24
N PRO A 403 -10.78 -23.95 -36.75
CA PRO A 403 -10.55 -24.13 -38.19
C PRO A 403 -11.31 -25.34 -38.74
N GLU A 404 -11.76 -25.26 -40.00
CA GLU A 404 -12.46 -26.35 -40.66
C GLU A 404 -11.57 -27.58 -40.85
N ASN A 405 -10.28 -27.37 -41.20
CA ASN A 405 -9.29 -28.45 -41.34
C ASN A 405 -8.08 -28.19 -40.44
N ILE A 406 -8.09 -28.73 -39.22
CA ILE A 406 -7.03 -28.57 -38.21
C ILE A 406 -5.71 -29.28 -38.60
N GLU A 407 -5.72 -30.23 -39.55
CA GLU A 407 -4.55 -30.96 -40.00
C GLU A 407 -3.80 -30.27 -41.15
N ALA A 408 -4.38 -29.25 -41.76
CA ALA A 408 -3.77 -28.49 -42.85
C ALA A 408 -2.47 -27.80 -42.38
N PRO A 409 -1.49 -27.62 -43.28
CA PRO A 409 -0.33 -26.79 -43.02
C PRO A 409 -0.76 -25.37 -42.66
N VAL A 410 -0.09 -24.80 -41.66
CA VAL A 410 -0.43 -23.50 -41.10
C VAL A 410 0.62 -22.45 -41.49
N ARG A 411 0.17 -21.32 -42.04
CA ARG A 411 0.97 -20.11 -42.07
C ARG A 411 0.55 -19.22 -40.89
N ALA A 412 1.50 -18.91 -40.03
CA ALA A 412 1.28 -18.13 -38.79
C ALA A 412 1.87 -16.74 -38.95
N GLU A 413 1.04 -15.68 -38.84
CA GLU A 413 1.45 -14.28 -39.00
C GLU A 413 1.08 -13.45 -37.76
N VAL A 414 2.08 -12.83 -37.14
CA VAL A 414 1.92 -11.91 -36.01
C VAL A 414 1.42 -10.56 -36.52
N ASN A 415 0.58 -9.88 -35.74
CA ASN A 415 0.22 -8.49 -35.98
C ASN A 415 1.45 -7.60 -35.74
N THR A 416 2.13 -7.25 -36.81
CA THR A 416 3.41 -6.53 -36.79
C THR A 416 3.30 -5.16 -36.11
N VAL A 417 2.18 -4.43 -36.30
CA VAL A 417 1.96 -3.09 -35.71
C VAL A 417 1.87 -3.20 -34.18
N ARG A 418 1.08 -4.17 -33.68
CA ARG A 418 0.97 -4.40 -32.24
C ARG A 418 2.29 -4.89 -31.63
N ARG A 419 2.97 -5.83 -32.28
CA ARG A 419 4.27 -6.34 -31.85
C ARG A 419 5.29 -5.22 -31.72
N GLN A 420 5.40 -4.34 -32.74
CA GLN A 420 6.34 -3.23 -32.74
C GLN A 420 6.03 -2.23 -31.60
N ALA A 421 4.75 -1.88 -31.41
CA ALA A 421 4.34 -0.99 -30.32
C ALA A 421 4.63 -1.61 -28.94
N THR A 422 4.37 -2.91 -28.76
CA THR A 422 4.70 -3.64 -27.54
C THR A 422 6.21 -3.69 -27.30
N ALA A 423 7.01 -3.96 -28.33
CA ALA A 423 8.47 -3.99 -28.24
C ALA A 423 9.04 -2.60 -27.91
N SER A 424 8.47 -1.52 -28.47
CA SER A 424 8.83 -0.14 -28.12
C SER A 424 8.56 0.17 -26.66
N ASN A 425 7.36 -0.19 -26.16
CA ASN A 425 7.01 -0.03 -24.76
C ASN A 425 7.91 -0.87 -23.84
N HIS A 426 8.23 -2.13 -24.21
CA HIS A 426 9.08 -2.99 -23.38
C HIS A 426 10.53 -2.49 -23.33
N SER A 427 11.08 -2.05 -24.46
CA SER A 427 12.42 -1.47 -24.50
C SER A 427 12.49 -0.17 -23.69
N ALA A 428 11.42 0.64 -23.71
CA ALA A 428 11.32 1.83 -22.87
C ALA A 428 11.30 1.50 -21.37
N VAL A 429 10.74 0.36 -20.96
CA VAL A 429 10.80 -0.12 -19.55
C VAL A 429 12.26 -0.27 -19.11
N HIS A 430 13.10 -0.94 -19.91
CA HIS A 430 14.52 -1.13 -19.59
C HIS A 430 15.26 0.20 -19.43
N LEU A 431 15.07 1.14 -20.38
CA LEU A 431 15.69 2.46 -20.28
C LEU A 431 15.17 3.25 -19.07
N MET A 432 13.88 3.13 -18.75
CA MET A 432 13.27 3.79 -17.60
C MET A 432 13.76 3.17 -16.28
N HIS A 433 13.89 1.85 -16.18
CA HIS A 433 14.41 1.17 -15.00
C HIS A 433 15.84 1.62 -14.68
N ALA A 434 16.70 1.67 -15.70
CA ALA A 434 18.06 2.22 -15.57
C ALA A 434 18.06 3.70 -15.13
N ALA A 435 17.18 4.52 -15.71
CA ALA A 435 17.04 5.93 -15.33
C ALA A 435 16.55 6.09 -13.87
N LEU A 436 15.63 5.23 -13.41
CA LEU A 436 15.17 5.23 -12.02
C LEU A 436 16.31 4.87 -11.05
N HIS A 437 17.16 3.90 -11.39
CA HIS A 437 18.36 3.57 -10.61
C HIS A 437 19.33 4.74 -10.52
N GLU A 438 19.58 5.43 -11.65
CA GLU A 438 20.48 6.58 -11.69
C GLU A 438 19.97 7.77 -10.84
N ILE A 439 18.66 8.03 -10.87
CA ILE A 439 18.04 9.22 -10.27
C ILE A 439 17.61 8.99 -8.82
N LEU A 440 16.99 7.83 -8.54
CA LEU A 440 16.46 7.52 -7.22
C LEU A 440 17.40 6.66 -6.37
N GLY A 441 18.31 5.91 -7.03
CA GLY A 441 19.22 4.97 -6.40
C GLY A 441 18.89 3.50 -6.68
N GLU A 442 19.84 2.61 -6.39
CA GLU A 442 19.79 1.16 -6.69
C GLU A 442 18.60 0.42 -6.04
N HIS A 443 17.96 1.01 -5.04
CA HIS A 443 16.76 0.43 -4.40
C HIS A 443 15.50 0.48 -5.27
N ALA A 444 15.48 1.26 -6.36
CA ALA A 444 14.33 1.39 -7.25
C ALA A 444 14.15 0.15 -8.15
N LEU A 445 14.08 -1.03 -7.53
CA LEU A 445 14.01 -2.33 -8.21
C LEU A 445 12.60 -2.63 -8.71
N GLN A 446 12.49 -3.30 -9.86
CA GLN A 446 11.22 -3.78 -10.39
C GLN A 446 10.50 -4.71 -9.39
N LYS A 447 9.20 -4.46 -9.19
CA LYS A 447 8.28 -5.31 -8.40
C LYS A 447 7.17 -5.92 -9.27
N GLY A 448 6.99 -5.41 -10.47
CA GLY A 448 6.07 -5.91 -11.46
C GLY A 448 6.02 -5.01 -12.68
N GLN A 449 5.54 -5.55 -13.77
CA GLN A 449 5.29 -4.78 -14.99
C GLN A 449 4.08 -5.33 -15.74
N ASN A 450 3.52 -4.50 -16.60
CA ASN A 450 2.54 -4.89 -17.60
C ASN A 450 2.75 -4.03 -18.83
N VAL A 451 3.09 -4.68 -19.93
CA VAL A 451 3.47 -4.02 -21.18
C VAL A 451 2.60 -4.55 -22.31
N ASP A 452 1.89 -3.68 -22.99
CA ASP A 452 1.09 -3.97 -24.17
C ASP A 452 1.35 -2.97 -25.31
N ASP A 453 0.58 -3.04 -26.37
CA ASP A 453 0.69 -2.16 -27.53
C ASP A 453 0.31 -0.70 -27.24
N LYS A 454 -0.42 -0.44 -26.16
CA LYS A 454 -0.98 0.88 -25.84
C LYS A 454 -0.17 1.64 -24.82
N ARG A 455 0.36 0.94 -23.81
CA ARG A 455 1.08 1.53 -22.68
C ARG A 455 2.02 0.55 -22.02
N LEU A 456 2.89 1.08 -21.20
CA LEU A 456 3.64 0.33 -20.21
C LEU A 456 3.24 0.76 -18.80
N ARG A 457 3.26 -0.20 -17.89
CA ARG A 457 3.07 0.01 -16.46
C ARG A 457 4.23 -0.68 -15.75
N PHE A 458 4.87 0.05 -14.87
CA PHE A 458 6.04 -0.41 -14.14
C PHE A 458 5.89 -0.13 -12.65
N ASP A 459 5.92 -1.17 -11.85
CA ASP A 459 5.85 -1.11 -10.40
C ASP A 459 7.27 -1.31 -9.84
N PHE A 460 7.73 -0.39 -9.01
CA PHE A 460 9.09 -0.42 -8.47
C PHE A 460 9.13 -0.07 -6.99
N SER A 461 10.19 -0.53 -6.31
CA SER A 461 10.38 -0.22 -4.90
C SER A 461 10.86 1.22 -4.72
N HIS A 462 10.06 2.02 -4.01
CA HIS A 462 10.43 3.36 -3.57
C HIS A 462 9.54 3.80 -2.41
N PHE A 463 10.12 4.50 -1.45
CA PHE A 463 9.51 4.75 -0.14
C PHE A 463 8.62 6.01 -0.09
N GLN A 464 8.72 6.90 -1.07
CA GLN A 464 7.96 8.15 -1.14
C GLN A 464 7.42 8.43 -2.55
N SER A 465 6.55 9.43 -2.71
CA SER A 465 6.15 9.93 -4.03
C SER A 465 7.34 10.60 -4.72
N MET A 466 7.49 10.33 -6.01
CA MET A 466 8.43 11.08 -6.81
C MET A 466 7.99 12.54 -6.89
N THR A 467 8.96 13.44 -6.84
CA THR A 467 8.71 14.87 -7.13
C THR A 467 8.50 15.07 -8.64
N ALA A 468 7.81 16.13 -9.01
CA ALA A 468 7.65 16.49 -10.42
C ALA A 468 9.01 16.66 -11.13
N GLY A 469 10.05 17.13 -10.40
CA GLY A 469 11.41 17.24 -10.92
C GLY A 469 12.06 15.88 -11.19
N GLU A 470 11.92 14.90 -10.31
CA GLU A 470 12.44 13.54 -10.50
C GLU A 470 11.72 12.83 -11.67
N VAL A 471 10.39 12.96 -11.77
CA VAL A 471 9.62 12.43 -12.90
C VAL A 471 10.13 13.02 -14.22
N GLN A 472 10.35 14.32 -14.27
CA GLN A 472 10.86 14.98 -15.46
C GLN A 472 12.29 14.53 -15.79
N GLN A 473 13.17 14.36 -14.79
CA GLN A 473 14.54 13.88 -15.01
C GLN A 473 14.55 12.46 -15.58
N VAL A 474 13.69 11.55 -15.08
CA VAL A 474 13.55 10.18 -15.63
C VAL A 474 13.09 10.25 -17.09
N GLU A 475 12.06 11.02 -17.39
CA GLU A 475 11.54 11.20 -18.75
C GLU A 475 12.60 11.76 -19.70
N ASP A 476 13.31 12.80 -19.29
CA ASP A 476 14.37 13.42 -20.07
C ASP A 476 15.54 12.46 -20.32
N ARG A 477 15.89 11.66 -19.30
CA ARG A 477 16.98 10.68 -19.39
C ARG A 477 16.64 9.56 -20.36
N VAL A 478 15.44 9.01 -20.30
CA VAL A 478 14.95 7.98 -21.24
C VAL A 478 14.93 8.53 -22.66
N ASN A 479 14.36 9.71 -22.89
CA ASN A 479 14.33 10.34 -24.20
C ASN A 479 15.73 10.70 -24.73
N ALA A 480 16.70 10.99 -23.87
CA ALA A 480 18.08 11.17 -24.26
C ALA A 480 18.68 9.87 -24.82
N GLN A 481 18.42 8.73 -24.18
CA GLN A 481 18.90 7.41 -24.68
C GLN A 481 18.19 7.00 -25.99
N ILE A 482 16.91 7.30 -26.13
CA ILE A 482 16.16 7.08 -27.37
C ILE A 482 16.82 7.84 -28.54
N ARG A 483 17.16 9.13 -28.34
CA ARG A 483 17.81 9.95 -29.36
C ARG A 483 19.23 9.52 -29.77
N ARG A 484 19.91 8.73 -28.89
CA ARG A 484 21.22 8.15 -29.23
C ARG A 484 21.11 7.01 -30.26
N ASN A 485 19.94 6.49 -30.50
CA ASN A 485 19.66 5.39 -31.44
C ASN A 485 20.60 4.20 -31.24
N ILE A 486 20.73 3.74 -30.01
CA ILE A 486 21.63 2.67 -29.57
C ILE A 486 21.11 1.33 -30.13
N GLN A 487 21.98 0.59 -30.79
CA GLN A 487 21.65 -0.74 -31.31
C GLN A 487 21.48 -1.73 -30.15
N LEU A 488 20.52 -2.64 -30.27
CA LEU A 488 20.33 -3.74 -29.35
C LEU A 488 21.52 -4.72 -29.45
N GLU A 489 22.18 -4.99 -28.33
CA GLU A 489 23.04 -6.15 -28.15
C GLU A 489 22.24 -7.22 -27.44
N GLU A 490 22.13 -8.39 -28.08
CA GLU A 490 21.40 -9.55 -27.57
C GLU A 490 22.32 -10.75 -27.40
N GLU A 491 22.37 -11.32 -26.22
CA GLU A 491 23.10 -12.56 -25.91
C GLU A 491 22.08 -13.64 -25.51
N ARG A 492 22.02 -14.74 -26.28
CA ARG A 492 21.07 -15.85 -26.06
C ARG A 492 21.80 -17.06 -25.47
N GLU A 493 21.07 -17.90 -24.74
CA GLU A 493 21.57 -19.15 -24.15
C GLU A 493 22.82 -18.98 -23.28
N VAL A 494 22.90 -17.85 -22.54
CA VAL A 494 24.02 -17.58 -21.61
C VAL A 494 23.81 -18.37 -20.32
N PRO A 495 24.80 -19.14 -19.85
CA PRO A 495 24.72 -19.80 -18.56
C PRO A 495 24.46 -18.79 -17.43
N ILE A 496 23.55 -19.11 -16.50
CA ILE A 496 23.10 -18.17 -15.45
C ILE A 496 24.26 -17.63 -14.60
N GLU A 497 25.29 -18.45 -14.33
CA GLU A 497 26.45 -18.02 -13.54
C GLU A 497 27.33 -17.02 -14.32
N GLU A 498 27.42 -17.16 -15.63
CA GLU A 498 28.13 -16.21 -16.51
C GLU A 498 27.35 -14.90 -16.59
N ALA A 499 26.02 -14.98 -16.72
CA ALA A 499 25.16 -13.82 -16.70
C ALA A 499 25.27 -13.01 -15.40
N LYS A 500 25.32 -13.67 -14.24
CA LYS A 500 25.60 -13.03 -12.95
C LYS A 500 26.95 -12.33 -12.93
N ALA A 501 27.99 -13.02 -13.37
CA ALA A 501 29.36 -12.49 -13.41
C ALA A 501 29.50 -11.27 -14.35
N SER A 502 28.64 -11.17 -15.37
CA SER A 502 28.66 -10.09 -16.37
C SER A 502 28.08 -8.76 -15.85
N GLY A 503 27.51 -8.73 -14.64
CA GLY A 503 26.87 -7.56 -14.07
C GLY A 503 25.50 -7.23 -14.67
N ALA A 504 24.88 -8.16 -15.44
CA ALA A 504 23.51 -7.98 -15.92
C ALA A 504 22.51 -7.96 -14.76
N LEU A 505 21.57 -7.00 -14.77
CA LEU A 505 20.56 -6.86 -13.74
C LEU A 505 19.61 -8.06 -13.76
N MET A 506 19.42 -8.65 -12.60
CA MET A 506 18.52 -9.77 -12.36
C MET A 506 17.41 -9.37 -11.41
N LEU A 507 16.19 -9.78 -11.70
CA LEU A 507 15.05 -9.50 -10.82
C LEU A 507 15.05 -10.48 -9.63
N PHE A 508 15.01 -9.95 -8.44
CA PHE A 508 14.99 -10.77 -7.23
C PHE A 508 13.67 -11.54 -7.09
N GLY A 509 13.77 -12.86 -6.88
CA GLY A 509 12.61 -13.75 -6.67
C GLY A 509 12.03 -14.36 -7.94
N GLU A 510 12.55 -14.06 -9.12
CA GLU A 510 12.23 -14.80 -10.35
C GLU A 510 13.01 -16.11 -10.45
N LYS A 511 12.35 -17.14 -10.99
CA LYS A 511 12.99 -18.43 -11.27
C LYS A 511 13.55 -18.40 -12.68
N TYR A 512 14.86 -18.31 -12.80
CA TYR A 512 15.57 -18.40 -14.07
C TYR A 512 15.93 -19.86 -14.39
N GLY A 513 15.97 -20.21 -15.66
CA GLY A 513 16.50 -21.49 -16.14
C GLY A 513 18.03 -21.56 -16.01
N GLU A 514 18.61 -22.67 -16.45
CA GLU A 514 20.08 -22.83 -16.51
C GLU A 514 20.72 -21.85 -17.50
N ASN A 515 20.02 -21.57 -18.60
CA ASN A 515 20.41 -20.59 -19.61
C ASN A 515 19.42 -19.42 -19.63
N VAL A 516 19.93 -18.23 -19.85
CA VAL A 516 19.17 -16.97 -19.87
C VAL A 516 19.50 -16.12 -21.10
N ARG A 517 18.64 -15.17 -21.39
CA ARG A 517 18.82 -14.17 -22.44
C ARG A 517 19.13 -12.81 -21.82
N ILE A 518 20.17 -12.12 -22.31
CA ILE A 518 20.60 -10.80 -21.87
C ILE A 518 20.28 -9.78 -22.96
N ILE A 519 19.66 -8.68 -22.56
CA ILE A 519 19.34 -7.53 -23.39
C ILE A 519 20.16 -6.33 -22.92
N THR A 520 20.90 -5.72 -23.85
CA THR A 520 21.76 -4.57 -23.54
C THR A 520 21.48 -3.40 -24.50
N PHE A 521 21.10 -2.26 -23.94
CA PHE A 521 21.08 -0.96 -24.60
C PHE A 521 22.06 -0.04 -23.90
N ASP A 522 23.35 -0.14 -24.23
CA ASP A 522 24.45 0.50 -23.52
C ASP A 522 24.87 -0.23 -22.23
N ARG A 523 26.10 -0.77 -22.25
CA ARG A 523 26.65 -1.62 -21.17
C ARG A 523 26.77 -0.89 -19.84
N ASP A 524 26.96 0.44 -19.87
CA ASP A 524 27.10 1.28 -18.70
C ASP A 524 25.75 1.84 -18.20
N PHE A 525 24.65 1.57 -18.92
CA PHE A 525 23.35 2.12 -18.58
C PHE A 525 22.25 1.06 -18.39
N SER A 526 21.98 0.22 -19.40
CA SER A 526 20.89 -0.77 -19.35
C SER A 526 21.33 -2.10 -19.88
N ARG A 527 21.49 -3.09 -18.97
CA ARG A 527 21.83 -4.48 -19.28
C ARG A 527 21.08 -5.39 -18.32
N GLU A 528 20.11 -6.15 -18.83
CA GLU A 528 19.16 -6.89 -17.99
C GLU A 528 18.84 -8.28 -18.57
N LEU A 529 18.50 -9.25 -17.69
CA LEU A 529 17.94 -10.54 -18.11
C LEU A 529 16.49 -10.35 -18.54
N CYS A 530 16.19 -10.64 -19.81
CA CYS A 530 14.84 -10.47 -20.33
C CYS A 530 14.49 -11.43 -21.47
N GLY A 531 13.34 -12.14 -21.32
CA GLY A 531 12.77 -12.99 -22.36
C GLY A 531 11.77 -12.29 -23.29
N GLY A 532 11.53 -10.98 -23.13
CA GLY A 532 10.56 -10.23 -23.93
C GLY A 532 11.06 -9.83 -25.32
N THR A 533 10.19 -9.20 -26.09
CA THR A 533 10.54 -8.69 -27.44
C THR A 533 10.95 -7.23 -27.36
N HIS A 534 11.99 -6.84 -28.11
CA HIS A 534 12.58 -5.52 -28.08
C HIS A 534 12.75 -4.95 -29.49
N VAL A 535 12.92 -3.63 -29.55
CA VAL A 535 13.27 -2.91 -30.78
C VAL A 535 14.72 -3.18 -31.15
N ALA A 536 15.04 -3.11 -32.45
CA ALA A 536 16.42 -3.27 -32.92
C ALA A 536 17.34 -2.11 -32.53
N ALA A 537 16.79 -0.92 -32.37
CA ALA A 537 17.53 0.24 -31.90
C ALA A 537 16.62 1.16 -31.07
N THR A 538 17.19 1.86 -30.06
CA THR A 538 16.41 2.72 -29.15
C THR A 538 15.63 3.83 -29.88
N GLY A 539 16.10 4.27 -31.04
CA GLY A 539 15.39 5.27 -31.86
C GLY A 539 14.01 4.83 -32.34
N GLU A 540 13.77 3.53 -32.48
CA GLU A 540 12.46 2.97 -32.87
C GLU A 540 11.39 3.12 -31.78
N ILE A 541 11.77 3.39 -30.53
CA ILE A 541 10.86 3.70 -29.43
C ILE A 541 10.12 5.03 -29.71
N GLY A 542 10.77 5.95 -30.45
CA GLY A 542 10.23 7.25 -30.75
C GLY A 542 10.23 8.19 -29.55
N LEU A 543 9.07 8.68 -29.14
CA LEU A 543 8.91 9.55 -27.99
C LEU A 543 8.43 8.75 -26.77
N PHE A 544 9.03 8.98 -25.62
CA PHE A 544 8.58 8.42 -24.33
C PHE A 544 7.92 9.51 -23.48
N LYS A 545 6.74 9.23 -22.92
CA LYS A 545 6.01 10.15 -22.05
C LYS A 545 5.44 9.44 -20.82
N ILE A 546 5.78 9.93 -19.63
CA ILE A 546 5.16 9.49 -18.37
C ILE A 546 3.77 10.12 -18.25
N LEU A 547 2.75 9.31 -18.01
CA LEU A 547 1.36 9.74 -17.82
C LEU A 547 1.05 9.99 -16.34
N SER A 548 1.52 9.10 -15.48
CA SER A 548 1.24 9.17 -14.03
C SER A 548 2.32 8.47 -13.21
N GLU A 549 2.46 8.93 -11.98
CA GLU A 549 3.20 8.27 -10.90
C GLU A 549 2.28 8.17 -9.68
N SER A 550 2.15 6.98 -9.08
CA SER A 550 1.20 6.73 -7.99
C SER A 550 1.68 5.63 -7.04
N ALA A 551 1.10 5.58 -5.83
CA ALA A 551 1.32 4.49 -4.90
C ALA A 551 0.47 3.26 -5.27
N VAL A 552 1.06 2.07 -5.24
CA VAL A 552 0.35 0.79 -5.37
C VAL A 552 0.21 0.12 -4.02
N ALA A 553 1.30 0.12 -3.28
CA ALA A 553 1.39 -0.40 -1.92
C ALA A 553 2.44 0.43 -1.17
N ALA A 554 2.52 0.27 0.14
CA ALA A 554 3.59 0.92 0.87
C ALA A 554 4.95 0.39 0.39
N GLY A 555 5.86 1.31 0.09
CA GLY A 555 7.17 1.00 -0.47
C GLY A 555 7.15 0.56 -1.94
N VAL A 556 5.99 0.63 -2.64
CA VAL A 556 5.89 0.32 -4.07
C VAL A 556 5.19 1.44 -4.80
N ARG A 557 5.87 2.01 -5.77
CA ARG A 557 5.38 3.06 -6.66
C ARG A 557 5.10 2.48 -8.05
N ARG A 558 4.21 3.11 -8.77
CA ARG A 558 3.83 2.77 -10.14
C ARG A 558 4.04 3.95 -11.07
N ILE A 559 4.71 3.70 -12.18
CA ILE A 559 4.72 4.60 -13.34
C ILE A 559 3.88 3.98 -14.44
N GLU A 560 3.00 4.78 -15.03
CA GLU A 560 2.36 4.48 -16.32
C GLU A 560 2.91 5.42 -17.36
N ALA A 561 3.33 4.88 -18.51
CA ALA A 561 3.91 5.65 -19.60
C ALA A 561 3.50 5.09 -20.96
N VAL A 562 3.74 5.87 -22.00
CA VAL A 562 3.45 5.56 -23.40
C VAL A 562 4.63 5.92 -24.28
N THR A 563 4.71 5.24 -25.45
CA THR A 563 5.76 5.52 -26.44
C THR A 563 5.16 5.84 -27.82
N ALA A 564 6.02 6.24 -28.75
CA ALA A 564 5.71 6.44 -30.18
C ALA A 564 4.42 7.23 -30.43
N ASP A 565 3.52 6.68 -31.26
CA ASP A 565 2.27 7.32 -31.66
C ASP A 565 1.32 7.59 -30.49
N HIS A 566 1.33 6.73 -29.47
CA HIS A 566 0.52 6.95 -28.27
C HIS A 566 1.02 8.14 -27.45
N ALA A 567 2.35 8.35 -27.37
CA ALA A 567 2.93 9.52 -26.72
C ALA A 567 2.63 10.80 -27.51
N ALA A 568 2.77 10.75 -28.83
CA ALA A 568 2.44 11.87 -29.71
C ALA A 568 0.97 12.27 -29.62
N THR A 569 0.07 11.27 -29.65
CA THR A 569 -1.39 11.47 -29.52
C THR A 569 -1.75 12.08 -28.16
N TYR A 570 -1.14 11.60 -27.09
CA TYR A 570 -1.36 12.15 -25.75
C TYR A 570 -0.95 13.62 -25.67
N ILE A 571 0.25 13.96 -26.15
CA ILE A 571 0.74 15.34 -26.15
C ILE A 571 -0.13 16.23 -27.02
N GLN A 572 -0.54 15.77 -28.21
CA GLN A 572 -1.42 16.55 -29.10
C GLN A 572 -2.75 16.87 -28.42
N LYS A 573 -3.34 15.90 -27.72
CA LYS A 573 -4.58 16.12 -26.97
C LYS A 573 -4.43 17.18 -25.87
N GLU A 574 -3.31 17.17 -25.14
CA GLU A 574 -3.04 18.19 -24.11
C GLU A 574 -2.83 19.59 -24.74
N LEU A 575 -2.15 19.65 -25.90
CA LEU A 575 -1.97 20.89 -26.64
C LEU A 575 -3.29 21.44 -27.19
N ASP A 576 -4.15 20.58 -27.72
CA ASP A 576 -5.49 20.96 -28.21
C ASP A 576 -6.35 21.51 -27.06
N ALA A 577 -6.37 20.85 -25.91
CA ALA A 577 -7.07 21.33 -24.71
C ALA A 577 -6.54 22.69 -24.25
N LEU A 578 -5.21 22.90 -24.27
CA LEU A 578 -4.59 24.19 -23.94
C LEU A 578 -4.99 25.25 -24.97
N GLN A 579 -5.07 24.91 -26.27
CA GLN A 579 -5.50 25.81 -27.32
C GLN A 579 -6.97 26.20 -27.14
N ASP A 580 -7.85 25.29 -26.77
CA ASP A 580 -9.25 25.58 -26.46
C ASP A 580 -9.37 26.56 -25.28
N VAL A 581 -8.60 26.35 -24.20
CA VAL A 581 -8.53 27.29 -23.07
C VAL A 581 -8.05 28.66 -23.52
N ARG A 582 -7.03 28.73 -24.40
CA ARG A 582 -6.55 29.99 -24.97
C ARG A 582 -7.65 30.72 -25.76
N GLN A 583 -8.43 30.00 -26.57
CA GLN A 583 -9.54 30.58 -27.32
C GLN A 583 -10.61 31.14 -26.42
N LEU A 584 -11.04 30.37 -25.38
CA LEU A 584 -12.01 30.82 -24.38
C LEU A 584 -11.55 32.11 -23.68
N LEU A 585 -10.27 32.25 -23.41
CA LEU A 585 -9.68 33.44 -22.80
C LEU A 585 -9.34 34.55 -23.82
N LYS A 586 -9.79 34.44 -25.06
CA LYS A 586 -9.51 35.43 -26.17
C LYS A 586 -8.03 35.51 -26.51
N SER A 587 -7.35 34.37 -26.53
CA SER A 587 -5.94 34.18 -26.98
C SER A 587 -4.91 35.07 -26.28
N PRO A 588 -4.83 35.06 -24.94
CA PRO A 588 -3.82 35.84 -24.23
C PRO A 588 -2.42 35.29 -24.48
N LYS A 589 -1.40 36.13 -24.34
CA LYS A 589 0.01 35.71 -24.39
C LYS A 589 0.36 34.77 -23.22
N ASP A 590 -0.20 35.03 -22.05
CA ASP A 590 0.01 34.26 -20.82
C ASP A 590 -1.33 33.72 -20.30
N VAL A 591 -1.57 32.45 -20.55
CA VAL A 591 -2.81 31.75 -20.16
C VAL A 591 -2.93 31.64 -18.63
N ALA A 592 -1.83 31.31 -17.95
CA ALA A 592 -1.84 31.09 -16.49
C ALA A 592 -2.20 32.41 -15.77
N LYS A 593 -1.60 33.53 -16.20
CA LYS A 593 -1.91 34.85 -15.65
C LYS A 593 -3.36 35.25 -15.91
N SER A 594 -3.92 34.90 -17.08
CA SER A 594 -5.31 35.23 -17.42
C SER A 594 -6.29 34.41 -16.60
N VAL A 595 -6.00 33.12 -16.35
CA VAL A 595 -6.81 32.27 -15.45
C VAL A 595 -6.74 32.79 -14.02
N ALA A 596 -5.56 33.17 -13.52
CA ALA A 596 -5.41 33.73 -12.19
C ALA A 596 -6.22 35.04 -12.04
N ALA A 597 -6.14 35.94 -13.02
CA ALA A 597 -6.92 37.18 -13.02
C ALA A 597 -8.45 36.91 -13.01
N LEU A 598 -8.91 35.92 -13.79
CA LEU A 598 -10.33 35.51 -13.79
C LEU A 598 -10.77 34.92 -12.44
N GLN A 599 -9.92 34.17 -11.78
CA GLN A 599 -10.18 33.64 -10.43
C GLN A 599 -10.28 34.78 -9.39
N ASP A 600 -9.38 35.75 -9.44
CA ASP A 600 -9.39 36.88 -8.55
C ASP A 600 -10.62 37.77 -8.79
N GLU A 601 -10.98 38.03 -10.05
CA GLU A 601 -12.22 38.73 -10.41
C GLU A 601 -13.47 38.02 -9.88
N ASN A 602 -13.55 36.71 -10.09
CA ASN A 602 -14.67 35.92 -9.57
C ASN A 602 -14.78 35.99 -8.04
N LYS A 603 -13.64 35.94 -7.34
CA LYS A 603 -13.59 36.10 -5.88
C LYS A 603 -14.05 37.50 -5.43
N ALA A 604 -13.61 38.54 -6.13
CA ALA A 604 -14.01 39.92 -5.88
C ALA A 604 -15.50 40.12 -6.13
N LEU A 605 -16.03 39.60 -7.25
CA LEU A 605 -17.47 39.69 -7.59
C LEU A 605 -18.34 38.95 -6.56
N LYS A 606 -17.92 37.78 -6.10
CA LYS A 606 -18.64 37.04 -5.02
C LYS A 606 -18.72 37.86 -3.75
N LYS A 607 -17.59 38.49 -3.35
CA LYS A 607 -17.55 39.36 -2.15
C LYS A 607 -18.43 40.60 -2.31
N GLU A 608 -18.45 41.20 -3.51
CA GLU A 608 -19.28 42.36 -3.81
C GLU A 608 -20.78 42.02 -3.80
N VAL A 609 -21.15 40.88 -4.37
CA VAL A 609 -22.54 40.37 -4.30
C VAL A 609 -22.98 40.16 -2.86
N GLU A 610 -22.12 39.61 -2.00
CA GLU A 610 -22.40 39.41 -0.59
C GLU A 610 -22.56 40.76 0.16
N ARG A 611 -21.69 41.74 -0.13
CA ARG A 611 -21.77 43.11 0.39
C ARG A 611 -23.10 43.75 0.00
N LEU A 612 -23.45 43.73 -1.30
CA LEU A 612 -24.69 44.35 -1.78
C LEU A 612 -25.95 43.69 -1.20
N ARG A 613 -25.94 42.35 -1.03
CA ARG A 613 -27.05 41.64 -0.37
C ARG A 613 -27.17 42.05 1.12
N THR A 614 -26.07 42.23 1.80
CA THR A 614 -26.07 42.71 3.20
C THR A 614 -26.59 44.16 3.29
N GLU A 615 -26.19 45.03 2.36
CA GLU A 615 -26.67 46.41 2.31
C GLU A 615 -28.17 46.46 1.99
N GLN A 616 -28.63 45.63 1.06
CA GLN A 616 -30.06 45.49 0.73
C GLN A 616 -30.88 45.04 1.94
N ALA A 617 -30.36 44.04 2.70
CA ALA A 617 -30.99 43.55 3.92
C ALA A 617 -31.05 44.65 4.99
N ASN A 618 -29.94 45.41 5.18
CA ASN A 618 -29.88 46.51 6.14
C ASN A 618 -30.82 47.67 5.76
N ALA A 619 -30.97 47.99 4.47
CA ALA A 619 -31.86 49.05 4.02
C ALA A 619 -33.34 48.73 4.34
N LEU A 620 -33.72 47.44 4.38
CA LEU A 620 -35.05 47.05 4.77
C LEU A 620 -35.37 47.17 6.24
N LYS A 621 -34.33 47.25 7.10
CA LYS A 621 -34.44 47.17 8.55
C LYS A 621 -35.29 48.30 9.15
N GLY A 622 -35.12 49.53 8.67
CA GLY A 622 -35.88 50.69 9.13
C GLY A 622 -37.39 50.53 8.93
N GLY A 623 -37.78 50.21 7.69
CA GLY A 623 -39.20 50.04 7.33
C GLY A 623 -39.83 48.77 7.95
N LEU A 624 -39.04 47.78 8.34
CA LEU A 624 -39.53 46.60 9.07
C LEU A 624 -39.84 46.91 10.53
N LYS A 625 -39.09 47.78 11.19
CA LYS A 625 -39.36 48.20 12.56
C LYS A 625 -40.70 48.94 12.69
N GLU A 626 -41.09 49.69 11.67
CA GLU A 626 -42.42 50.36 11.62
C GLU A 626 -43.60 49.40 11.53
N LYS A 627 -43.34 48.13 11.15
CA LYS A 627 -44.36 47.08 11.04
C LYS A 627 -44.45 46.16 12.26
N VAL A 628 -43.72 46.48 13.32
CA VAL A 628 -43.79 45.72 14.56
C VAL A 628 -45.09 46.00 15.29
N GLU A 629 -45.82 44.94 15.62
CA GLU A 629 -47.02 45.00 16.47
C GLU A 629 -46.71 44.42 17.84
N THR A 630 -47.10 45.11 18.90
CA THR A 630 -46.97 44.55 20.25
C THR A 630 -48.24 43.81 20.63
N ILE A 631 -48.11 42.52 20.85
CA ILE A 631 -49.20 41.60 21.22
C ILE A 631 -48.93 41.10 22.64
N GLY A 632 -49.58 41.70 23.64
CA GLY A 632 -49.22 41.41 25.03
C GLY A 632 -47.77 41.82 25.33
N GLU A 633 -46.94 40.86 25.72
CA GLU A 633 -45.50 41.06 25.97
C GLU A 633 -44.61 40.70 24.72
N VAL A 634 -45.21 40.33 23.58
CA VAL A 634 -44.49 39.87 22.40
C VAL A 634 -44.42 40.98 21.34
N ASN A 635 -43.23 41.33 20.88
CA ASN A 635 -43.01 42.18 19.72
C ASN A 635 -43.11 41.32 18.45
N PHE A 636 -44.24 41.31 17.77
CA PHE A 636 -44.53 40.50 16.59
C PHE A 636 -44.18 41.26 15.33
N LEU A 637 -43.37 40.60 14.46
CA LEU A 637 -43.01 41.13 13.15
C LEU A 637 -43.24 40.07 12.07
N SER A 638 -44.16 40.33 11.15
CA SER A 638 -44.45 39.49 10.01
C SER A 638 -44.25 40.29 8.72
N ALA A 639 -43.40 39.83 7.83
CA ALA A 639 -43.15 40.54 6.55
C ALA A 639 -42.74 39.61 5.42
N LYS A 640 -43.16 40.00 4.23
CA LYS A 640 -42.64 39.43 2.97
C LYS A 640 -41.46 40.28 2.52
N LEU A 641 -40.30 39.64 2.33
CA LEU A 641 -39.07 40.32 1.99
C LEU A 641 -38.72 40.15 0.49
N PRO A 642 -38.22 41.20 -0.15
CA PRO A 642 -37.69 41.16 -1.51
C PRO A 642 -36.22 40.68 -1.48
N LEU A 643 -35.94 39.62 -0.77
CA LEU A 643 -34.61 39.03 -0.62
C LEU A 643 -34.63 37.59 -1.13
N ASP A 644 -33.60 37.19 -1.86
CA ASP A 644 -33.46 35.86 -2.46
C ASP A 644 -32.39 34.99 -1.77
N ASP A 645 -31.72 35.50 -0.71
CA ASP A 645 -30.68 34.84 0.05
C ASP A 645 -31.16 34.49 1.46
N ALA A 646 -31.17 33.18 1.77
CA ALA A 646 -31.60 32.68 3.08
C ALA A 646 -30.68 33.13 4.24
N ASN A 647 -29.35 33.33 4.00
CA ASN A 647 -28.43 33.80 5.03
C ASN A 647 -28.65 35.28 5.33
N ALA A 648 -28.89 36.10 4.31
CA ALA A 648 -29.22 37.51 4.49
C ALA A 648 -30.53 37.68 5.30
N ILE A 649 -31.56 36.89 4.97
CA ILE A 649 -32.84 36.86 5.71
C ILE A 649 -32.63 36.44 7.17
N LYS A 650 -31.84 35.41 7.39
CA LYS A 650 -31.51 34.92 8.75
C LYS A 650 -30.75 35.98 9.56
N THR A 651 -29.74 36.59 8.97
CA THR A 651 -28.94 37.64 9.62
C THR A 651 -29.80 38.84 9.97
N LEU A 652 -30.65 39.31 9.06
CA LEU A 652 -31.60 40.40 9.28
C LEU A 652 -32.58 40.05 10.41
N ALA A 653 -33.12 38.83 10.44
CA ALA A 653 -34.04 38.39 11.49
C ALA A 653 -33.39 38.40 12.89
N TYR A 654 -32.14 37.91 13.01
CA TYR A 654 -31.42 37.95 14.29
C TYR A 654 -31.05 39.37 14.73
N GLN A 655 -30.64 40.25 13.80
CA GLN A 655 -30.37 41.64 14.12
C GLN A 655 -31.59 42.39 14.62
N LEU A 656 -32.77 42.11 14.03
CA LEU A 656 -34.04 42.66 14.46
C LEU A 656 -34.52 42.08 15.80
N GLU A 657 -34.30 40.79 16.03
CA GLU A 657 -34.61 40.11 17.30
C GLU A 657 -33.80 40.70 18.45
N GLU A 658 -32.51 40.97 18.28
CA GLU A 658 -31.64 41.58 19.28
C GLU A 658 -32.08 43.01 19.63
N GLU A 659 -32.52 43.79 18.63
CA GLU A 659 -32.94 45.17 18.81
C GLU A 659 -34.37 45.33 19.38
N LEU A 660 -35.27 44.42 19.02
CA LEU A 660 -36.67 44.50 19.45
C LEU A 660 -36.89 43.90 20.85
N GLY A 661 -36.06 42.92 21.25
CA GLY A 661 -36.27 42.18 22.50
C GLY A 661 -37.66 41.52 22.55
N ASN A 662 -37.83 40.43 23.25
CA ASN A 662 -39.10 39.68 23.30
C ASN A 662 -39.77 39.55 21.93
N ALA A 663 -39.02 39.27 20.90
CA ALA A 663 -39.45 39.30 19.51
C ALA A 663 -39.90 37.94 18.99
N PHE A 664 -41.01 37.95 18.26
CA PHE A 664 -41.38 36.87 17.33
C PHE A 664 -41.34 37.44 15.92
N ILE A 665 -40.41 36.95 15.14
CA ILE A 665 -40.19 37.42 13.76
C ILE A 665 -40.46 36.29 12.78
N ILE A 666 -41.31 36.55 11.80
CA ILE A 666 -41.51 35.66 10.67
C ILE A 666 -41.31 36.41 9.35
N PHE A 667 -40.39 35.86 8.52
CA PHE A 667 -40.17 36.38 7.20
C PHE A 667 -40.54 35.35 6.13
N GLY A 668 -41.25 35.82 5.11
CA GLY A 668 -41.50 35.08 3.87
C GLY A 668 -40.71 35.69 2.71
N ALA A 669 -40.07 34.85 1.90
CA ALA A 669 -39.32 35.32 0.73
C ALA A 669 -39.46 34.31 -0.44
N VAL A 670 -39.08 34.74 -1.63
CA VAL A 670 -38.99 33.85 -2.80
C VAL A 670 -37.53 33.80 -3.24
N ALA A 671 -36.84 32.69 -2.92
CA ALA A 671 -35.47 32.47 -3.29
C ALA A 671 -35.38 31.45 -4.43
N ASN A 672 -34.72 31.80 -5.53
CA ASN A 672 -34.58 30.95 -6.72
C ASN A 672 -35.94 30.39 -7.23
N GLY A 673 -36.99 31.21 -7.21
CA GLY A 673 -38.36 30.85 -7.62
C GLY A 673 -39.13 29.96 -6.65
N LYS A 674 -38.56 29.66 -5.45
CA LYS A 674 -39.21 28.84 -4.42
C LYS A 674 -39.52 29.67 -3.17
N PRO A 675 -40.69 29.51 -2.57
CA PRO A 675 -41.02 30.20 -1.34
C PRO A 675 -40.25 29.64 -0.16
N GLN A 676 -39.79 30.54 0.71
CA GLN A 676 -39.14 30.23 1.97
C GLN A 676 -39.83 30.98 3.10
N LEU A 677 -39.88 30.35 4.27
CA LEU A 677 -40.27 30.93 5.53
C LEU A 677 -39.11 30.85 6.53
N THR A 678 -38.92 31.88 7.28
CA THR A 678 -37.91 31.90 8.37
C THR A 678 -38.57 32.47 9.63
N ILE A 679 -38.46 31.77 10.76
CA ILE A 679 -38.92 32.20 12.07
C ILE A 679 -37.73 32.37 13.01
N VAL A 680 -37.68 33.49 13.73
CA VAL A 680 -36.78 33.73 14.84
C VAL A 680 -37.65 34.13 16.04
N ILE A 681 -37.39 33.53 17.19
CA ILE A 681 -38.08 33.78 18.46
C ILE A 681 -37.06 34.04 19.53
N SER A 682 -37.17 35.11 20.31
CA SER A 682 -36.30 35.42 21.45
C SER A 682 -36.35 34.27 22.45
N LYS A 683 -35.22 33.95 23.05
CA LYS A 683 -35.12 32.86 24.04
C LYS A 683 -36.04 33.05 25.22
N SER A 684 -36.21 34.29 25.68
CA SER A 684 -37.19 34.65 26.73
C SER A 684 -38.60 34.17 26.42
N LEU A 685 -39.04 34.30 25.17
CA LEU A 685 -40.39 33.87 24.77
C LEU A 685 -40.49 32.33 24.59
N THR A 686 -39.42 31.68 24.27
CA THR A 686 -39.42 30.19 24.21
C THR A 686 -39.57 29.58 25.59
N GLU A 687 -39.03 30.23 26.61
CA GLU A 687 -39.08 29.81 28.01
C GLU A 687 -40.37 30.21 28.73
N SER A 688 -40.82 31.45 28.55
CA SER A 688 -42.00 32.00 29.26
C SER A 688 -43.35 31.66 28.65
N HIS A 689 -43.42 31.59 27.32
CA HIS A 689 -44.66 31.36 26.58
C HIS A 689 -44.73 30.00 25.87
N GLY A 690 -43.67 29.14 26.00
CA GLY A 690 -43.63 27.83 25.37
C GLY A 690 -43.63 27.88 23.84
N LEU A 691 -43.29 29.01 23.22
CA LEU A 691 -43.24 29.16 21.78
C LEU A 691 -42.07 28.34 21.20
N HIS A 692 -42.32 27.63 20.11
CA HIS A 692 -41.32 26.75 19.50
C HIS A 692 -41.31 26.92 17.98
N ALA A 693 -40.30 27.63 17.44
CA ALA A 693 -40.20 27.98 16.04
C ALA A 693 -40.26 26.74 15.12
N GLY A 694 -39.62 25.62 15.49
CA GLY A 694 -39.63 24.39 14.71
C GLY A 694 -41.00 23.73 14.59
N ASN A 695 -41.90 23.86 15.56
CA ASN A 695 -43.26 23.35 15.51
C ASN A 695 -44.13 24.27 14.67
N MET A 696 -44.04 25.58 14.95
CA MET A 696 -44.84 26.62 14.27
C MET A 696 -44.53 26.66 12.78
N ILE A 697 -43.27 26.55 12.39
CA ILE A 697 -42.92 26.61 10.97
C ILE A 697 -43.43 25.38 10.16
N ARG A 698 -43.54 24.20 10.79
CA ARG A 698 -44.13 23.04 10.13
C ARG A 698 -45.60 23.25 9.81
N GLU A 699 -46.33 23.94 10.68
CA GLU A 699 -47.75 24.27 10.46
C GLU A 699 -47.89 25.31 9.35
N LEU A 700 -47.11 26.37 9.41
CA LEU A 700 -47.14 27.45 8.41
C LEU A 700 -46.65 27.04 7.05
N ALA A 701 -45.70 26.10 6.97
CA ALA A 701 -45.16 25.56 5.71
C ALA A 701 -46.21 24.82 4.90
N LYS A 702 -47.29 24.33 5.48
CA LYS A 702 -48.41 23.71 4.76
C LYS A 702 -49.04 24.68 3.74
N ALA A 703 -49.14 25.99 4.09
CA ALA A 703 -49.67 27.01 3.20
C ALA A 703 -48.86 27.19 1.91
N ILE A 704 -47.53 27.00 1.98
CA ILE A 704 -46.62 27.07 0.82
C ILE A 704 -46.38 25.70 0.16
N LYS A 705 -47.17 24.67 0.52
CA LYS A 705 -46.97 23.27 0.09
C LYS A 705 -45.55 22.78 0.32
N GLY A 706 -45.05 23.06 1.50
CA GLY A 706 -43.64 22.83 1.89
C GLY A 706 -43.50 22.09 3.20
N GLY A 707 -42.23 22.02 3.64
CA GLY A 707 -41.84 21.45 4.92
C GLY A 707 -40.64 22.15 5.46
N GLY A 708 -40.45 22.05 6.76
CA GLY A 708 -39.31 22.66 7.44
C GLY A 708 -39.18 22.19 8.89
N GLY A 709 -38.25 22.81 9.60
CA GLY A 709 -38.00 22.53 11.00
C GLY A 709 -36.87 23.40 11.54
N GLY A 710 -36.51 23.18 12.77
CA GLY A 710 -35.45 23.94 13.45
C GLY A 710 -35.49 23.77 14.96
N GLN A 711 -34.75 24.63 15.63
CA GLN A 711 -34.66 24.74 17.07
C GLN A 711 -35.85 25.55 17.65
N PRO A 712 -36.08 25.56 18.94
CA PRO A 712 -37.13 26.38 19.56
C PRO A 712 -37.07 27.86 19.20
N PHE A 713 -35.88 28.42 19.02
CA PHE A 713 -35.66 29.86 18.78
C PHE A 713 -35.41 30.20 17.29
N PHE A 714 -35.17 29.20 16.43
CA PHE A 714 -34.95 29.41 14.99
C PHE A 714 -35.45 28.23 14.16
N ALA A 715 -36.21 28.52 13.11
CA ALA A 715 -36.62 27.52 12.15
C ALA A 715 -36.76 28.09 10.75
N SER A 716 -36.58 27.21 9.73
CA SER A 716 -36.82 27.58 8.33
C SER A 716 -37.60 26.49 7.58
N ALA A 717 -38.34 26.88 6.58
CA ALA A 717 -39.10 26.00 5.70
C ALA A 717 -39.00 26.44 4.25
N GLY A 718 -38.99 25.47 3.33
CA GLY A 718 -39.07 25.70 1.91
C GLY A 718 -40.35 25.08 1.35
N GLY A 719 -40.88 25.65 0.27
CA GLY A 719 -42.12 25.17 -0.35
C GLY A 719 -42.10 25.18 -1.87
N LYS A 720 -43.29 24.87 -2.48
CA LYS A 720 -43.47 24.82 -3.93
C LYS A 720 -44.48 25.85 -4.44
N ASP A 721 -45.23 26.49 -3.53
CA ASP A 721 -46.31 27.42 -3.85
C ASP A 721 -46.06 28.81 -3.25
N ALA A 722 -45.52 29.72 -4.05
CA ALA A 722 -45.21 31.09 -3.61
C ALA A 722 -46.48 31.91 -3.30
N ASN A 723 -47.65 31.57 -3.85
CA ASN A 723 -48.89 32.27 -3.56
C ASN A 723 -49.39 32.00 -2.15
N GLY A 724 -48.92 30.95 -1.50
CA GLY A 724 -49.24 30.62 -0.12
C GLY A 724 -48.49 31.45 0.95
N LEU A 725 -47.47 32.26 0.55
CA LEU A 725 -46.65 33.02 1.48
C LEU A 725 -47.48 34.03 2.31
N ASP A 726 -48.35 34.80 1.66
CA ASP A 726 -49.15 35.81 2.36
C ASP A 726 -50.10 35.18 3.38
N LYS A 727 -50.66 33.99 3.02
CA LYS A 727 -51.49 33.21 3.95
C LYS A 727 -50.65 32.63 5.11
N ALA A 728 -49.44 32.15 4.86
CA ALA A 728 -48.55 31.66 5.91
C ALA A 728 -48.17 32.78 6.92
N LEU A 729 -47.86 33.96 6.39
CA LEU A 729 -47.53 35.13 7.20
C LEU A 729 -48.71 35.63 8.05
N ALA A 730 -49.94 35.62 7.49
CA ALA A 730 -51.17 35.97 8.22
C ALA A 730 -51.48 34.97 9.35
N ASN A 731 -51.39 33.64 9.04
CA ASN A 731 -51.65 32.58 10.01
C ASN A 731 -50.62 32.57 11.18
N ALA A 732 -49.45 33.15 10.98
CA ALA A 732 -48.43 33.23 12.06
C ALA A 732 -48.88 34.09 13.25
N ARG A 733 -49.73 35.09 13.00
CA ARG A 733 -50.27 35.92 14.07
C ARG A 733 -51.20 35.16 15.00
N ASP A 734 -52.05 34.31 14.41
CA ASP A 734 -53.03 33.50 15.16
C ASP A 734 -52.30 32.47 16.07
N LEU A 735 -51.14 31.95 15.64
CA LEU A 735 -50.31 31.01 16.41
C LEU A 735 -49.57 31.66 17.60
N VAL A 736 -49.49 32.99 17.63
CA VAL A 736 -48.87 33.74 18.76
C VAL A 736 -49.97 34.17 19.76
N LEU A 737 -51.22 34.36 19.30
CA LEU A 737 -52.37 34.75 20.14
C LEU A 737 -52.97 33.56 20.89
N GLY A 738 -52.66 32.32 20.49
CA GLY A 738 -53.21 31.22 21.16
C GLY A 738 -53.54 30.06 21.11
#